data_3653e5af2537bfbd747de08a44ac47c2
#
_entry.id   3653e5af2537bfbd747de08a44ac47c2
#
_cell.length_a   1.000
_cell.length_b   1.000
_cell.length_c   1.000
_cell.angle_alpha   90.00
_cell.angle_beta   90.00
_cell.angle_gamma   90.00
#
_symmetry.space_group_name_H-M   'P 1'
#
loop_
_entity.id
_entity.type
_entity.pdbx_description
1 polymer ?
#
loop_
_entity_poly.entity_id
_entity_poly.type
_entity_poly.pdbx_seq_one_letter_code
_entity_poly.pdbx_strand_id
1 'polypeptide(L)'
;MPSSRTGPFQQQQKLVERYLHKKVWQYLDVGLYRTAQFTAERLLAFDSTNNDYRHVIALVHLRAGDIYTALNYARDTPHLGCLFVYGQCCLELKKYQMGIAALENGDYLYKDNNTMGKKGSMGIASPGQLDDDNLVLVRVVIPHTSMVLALLGTLYKAAGIEKSAIMTFALAIKLDPFCWEAVAGLCELQVEISVDKLYKDTAYIFKPPEDQPDDDGEGLMEGRKKVVLKNFSSAILTLDDGKINDRDLSTTSPGFEKIEYMQGTGPETAEPQKSPGQYNSSTKIFSHQLPSHFSKETPGSPDLFVFPQQRSRGLNQSTKNLPYVSLHAIEKSPRSSSQLKANYQQASKTLAQLYSTLTTSYIHYCHYRCDECIAALHCLPAAQADTPWVAARLARMHFEKVEYPAACQWFVRLRQLQPYRIEDMEYYSTALWHLRDTPRLVYLASALVAQDRAAPQAWCSVGNALSLANDTEGAIRAFQRASALGDSGGRSGRTSAAAAYAHALEAHEHVTADAYERAQACYRRALHTDKRHYNAWYGLGVVFLRLGNSAMAKLHFATAHRINPANSVVTCCIGVVEEHLGELDRALTCYSAAIGKHPKSAISRYKRARLLIRLQRYPEAMRDLEYLGELAPDEAAVHFLRGQILKMMNKRTEAVRELTVALTLDPKGAHLIKKALEDLTTFSDDE
;
A
#
# COMPACT_ATOMS: atom_id res chain seq x y z
N MET A 1 -3.34 -57.14 32.14
CA MET A 1 -2.32 -56.92 31.11
C MET A 1 -1.28 -55.97 31.67
N PRO A 2 0.03 -56.29 31.66
CA PRO A 2 1.02 -55.48 32.37
C PRO A 2 1.30 -54.17 31.62
N SER A 3 1.27 -53.07 32.37
CA SER A 3 1.78 -51.76 31.96
C SER A 3 3.25 -51.88 31.55
N SER A 4 3.57 -51.59 30.29
CA SER A 4 4.93 -51.56 29.76
C SER A 4 5.71 -50.45 30.46
N ARG A 5 6.46 -50.79 31.51
CA ARG A 5 7.48 -49.92 32.10
C ARG A 5 8.54 -49.67 31.02
N THR A 6 8.57 -48.48 30.48
CA THR A 6 9.66 -48.02 29.59
C THR A 6 10.98 -48.17 30.32
N GLY A 7 11.92 -48.91 29.75
CA GLY A 7 13.22 -49.17 30.37
C GLY A 7 14.02 -47.89 30.60
N PRO A 8 14.97 -47.87 31.55
CA PRO A 8 15.75 -46.69 31.92
C PRO A 8 16.47 -46.03 30.71
N PHE A 9 16.83 -46.80 29.71
CA PHE A 9 17.43 -46.31 28.46
C PHE A 9 16.46 -45.48 27.63
N GLN A 10 15.20 -45.88 27.52
CA GLN A 10 14.17 -45.11 26.77
C GLN A 10 13.81 -43.81 27.50
N GLN A 11 13.87 -43.76 28.82
CA GLN A 11 13.66 -42.54 29.58
C GLN A 11 14.80 -41.53 29.37
N GLN A 12 16.06 -42.00 29.35
CA GLN A 12 17.20 -41.15 29.05
C GLN A 12 17.14 -40.59 27.63
N GLN A 13 16.78 -41.42 26.65
CA GLN A 13 16.62 -40.97 25.26
C GLN A 13 15.56 -39.85 25.14
N LYS A 14 14.40 -40.00 25.74
CA LYS A 14 13.35 -38.98 25.77
C LYS A 14 13.78 -37.65 26.41
N LEU A 15 14.63 -37.70 27.44
CA LEU A 15 15.19 -36.49 28.03
C LEU A 15 16.14 -35.76 27.06
N VAL A 16 16.97 -36.52 26.33
CA VAL A 16 17.86 -35.93 25.29
C VAL A 16 17.04 -35.32 24.17
N GLU A 17 16.01 -36.01 23.67
CA GLU A 17 15.10 -35.50 22.63
C GLU A 17 14.42 -34.18 23.06
N ARG A 18 13.86 -34.10 24.28
CA ARG A 18 13.27 -32.89 24.84
C ARG A 18 14.28 -31.75 24.94
N TYR A 19 15.50 -32.02 25.37
CA TYR A 19 16.57 -31.04 25.47
C TYR A 19 16.95 -30.50 24.09
N LEU A 20 17.14 -31.35 23.09
CA LEU A 20 17.47 -30.97 21.73
C LEU A 20 16.33 -30.12 21.12
N HIS A 21 15.08 -30.56 21.29
CA HIS A 21 13.91 -29.82 20.83
C HIS A 21 13.86 -28.40 21.42
N LYS A 22 14.06 -28.25 22.73
CA LYS A 22 14.14 -26.94 23.40
C LYS A 22 15.28 -26.09 22.82
N LYS A 23 16.46 -26.71 22.55
CA LYS A 23 17.62 -26.00 22.00
C LYS A 23 17.40 -25.51 20.58
N VAL A 24 16.72 -26.27 19.71
CA VAL A 24 16.39 -25.83 18.35
C VAL A 24 15.58 -24.55 18.40
N TRP A 25 14.55 -24.49 19.25
CA TRP A 25 13.73 -23.30 19.40
C TRP A 25 14.53 -22.09 19.93
N GLN A 26 15.39 -22.32 20.93
CA GLN A 26 16.26 -21.24 21.43
C GLN A 26 17.18 -20.68 20.34
N TYR A 27 17.75 -21.54 19.49
CA TYR A 27 18.61 -21.10 18.38
C TYR A 27 17.84 -20.41 17.27
N LEU A 28 16.61 -20.85 16.98
CA LEU A 28 15.72 -20.16 16.05
C LEU A 28 15.37 -18.75 16.53
N ASP A 29 15.09 -18.59 17.82
CA ASP A 29 14.71 -17.32 18.42
C ASP A 29 15.83 -16.29 18.37
N VAL A 30 17.07 -16.71 18.49
CA VAL A 30 18.25 -15.81 18.41
C VAL A 30 18.85 -15.73 16.99
N GLY A 31 18.22 -16.39 15.97
CA GLY A 31 18.66 -16.31 14.59
C GLY A 31 19.92 -17.15 14.26
N LEU A 32 20.33 -18.07 15.12
CA LEU A 32 21.47 -18.98 14.89
C LEU A 32 21.06 -20.18 14.02
N TYR A 33 20.63 -19.90 12.78
CA TYR A 33 20.02 -20.90 11.89
C TYR A 33 20.90 -22.09 11.58
N ARG A 34 22.22 -21.92 11.41
CA ARG A 34 23.16 -23.04 11.19
C ARG A 34 23.22 -24.01 12.40
N THR A 35 23.25 -23.43 13.61
CA THR A 35 23.24 -24.24 14.84
C THR A 35 21.89 -24.91 15.07
N ALA A 36 20.78 -24.20 14.75
CA ALA A 36 19.43 -24.74 14.79
C ALA A 36 19.29 -25.92 13.82
N GLN A 37 19.78 -25.78 12.58
CA GLN A 37 19.77 -26.84 11.57
C GLN A 37 20.53 -28.10 12.06
N PHE A 38 21.77 -27.92 12.49
CA PHE A 38 22.57 -29.01 13.02
C PHE A 38 21.88 -29.75 14.17
N THR A 39 21.26 -29.00 15.08
CA THR A 39 20.56 -29.57 16.25
C THR A 39 19.26 -30.26 15.84
N ALA A 40 18.51 -29.72 14.88
CA ALA A 40 17.28 -30.30 14.35
C ALA A 40 17.55 -31.60 13.58
N GLU A 41 18.66 -31.69 12.84
CA GLU A 41 19.10 -32.93 12.20
C GLU A 41 19.41 -34.06 13.22
N ARG A 42 20.06 -33.70 14.33
CA ARG A 42 20.29 -34.65 15.44
C ARG A 42 18.99 -35.10 16.09
N LEU A 43 18.05 -34.17 16.27
CA LEU A 43 16.72 -34.49 16.81
C LEU A 43 15.95 -35.43 15.88
N LEU A 44 15.93 -35.19 14.58
CA LEU A 44 15.28 -36.04 13.59
C LEU A 44 15.92 -37.42 13.48
N ALA A 45 17.24 -37.54 13.73
CA ALA A 45 17.95 -38.79 13.72
C ALA A 45 17.52 -39.77 14.83
N PHE A 46 16.94 -39.30 15.94
CA PHE A 46 16.37 -40.12 16.98
C PHE A 46 15.07 -40.83 16.56
N ASP A 47 14.23 -40.11 15.81
CA ASP A 47 12.98 -40.64 15.26
C ASP A 47 12.64 -39.94 13.96
N SER A 48 13.00 -40.54 12.83
CA SER A 48 12.76 -40.04 11.49
C SER A 48 11.27 -40.05 11.08
N THR A 49 10.43 -40.78 11.82
CA THR A 49 9.00 -40.92 11.58
C THR A 49 8.18 -39.87 12.33
N ASN A 50 8.81 -39.18 13.28
CA ASN A 50 8.14 -38.17 14.10
C ASN A 50 7.84 -36.88 13.29
N ASN A 51 6.55 -36.59 13.10
CA ASN A 51 6.09 -35.48 12.31
C ASN A 51 6.38 -34.11 12.96
N ASP A 52 6.45 -34.02 14.30
CA ASP A 52 6.84 -32.82 15.02
C ASP A 52 8.30 -32.46 14.72
N TYR A 53 9.20 -33.46 14.68
CA TYR A 53 10.60 -33.23 14.36
C TYR A 53 10.80 -32.84 12.89
N ARG A 54 10.00 -33.44 11.98
CA ARG A 54 9.94 -33.03 10.57
C ARG A 54 9.46 -31.60 10.41
N HIS A 55 8.45 -31.18 11.19
CA HIS A 55 7.99 -29.82 11.19
C HIS A 55 9.08 -28.83 11.64
N VAL A 56 9.76 -29.15 12.74
CA VAL A 56 10.80 -28.27 13.30
C VAL A 56 11.96 -28.11 12.32
N ILE A 57 12.44 -29.18 11.67
CA ILE A 57 13.53 -29.06 10.68
C ILE A 57 13.08 -28.32 9.43
N ALA A 58 11.86 -28.55 8.94
CA ALA A 58 11.29 -27.79 7.82
C ALA A 58 11.21 -26.28 8.12
N LEU A 59 10.78 -25.91 9.32
CA LEU A 59 10.73 -24.53 9.78
C LEU A 59 12.12 -23.89 9.88
N VAL A 60 13.11 -24.64 10.36
CA VAL A 60 14.52 -24.17 10.42
C VAL A 60 15.05 -23.85 9.03
N HIS A 61 14.84 -24.71 8.04
CA HIS A 61 15.27 -24.47 6.66
C HIS A 61 14.51 -23.28 6.05
N LEU A 62 13.22 -23.15 6.28
CA LEU A 62 12.44 -21.99 5.81
C LEU A 62 12.98 -20.68 6.39
N ARG A 63 13.27 -20.64 7.70
CA ARG A 63 13.83 -19.45 8.35
C ARG A 63 15.26 -19.14 7.92
N ALA A 64 16.02 -20.16 7.52
CA ALA A 64 17.35 -20.03 6.95
C ALA A 64 17.33 -19.54 5.48
N GLY A 65 16.16 -19.51 4.83
CA GLY A 65 16.00 -19.14 3.41
C GLY A 65 16.21 -20.30 2.43
N ASP A 66 16.38 -21.53 2.92
CA ASP A 66 16.50 -22.73 2.09
C ASP A 66 15.11 -23.34 1.83
N ILE A 67 14.38 -22.70 0.91
CA ILE A 67 12.97 -22.97 0.67
C ILE A 67 12.74 -24.35 0.08
N TYR A 68 13.63 -24.82 -0.80
CA TYR A 68 13.48 -26.12 -1.46
C TYR A 68 13.66 -27.28 -0.48
N THR A 69 14.64 -27.20 0.42
CA THR A 69 14.85 -28.19 1.46
C THR A 69 13.70 -28.17 2.47
N ALA A 70 13.24 -26.99 2.87
CA ALA A 70 12.05 -26.85 3.72
C ALA A 70 10.81 -27.51 3.10
N LEU A 71 10.57 -27.28 1.80
CA LEU A 71 9.47 -27.87 1.04
C LEU A 71 9.56 -29.42 1.06
N ASN A 72 10.76 -29.97 0.89
CA ASN A 72 10.96 -31.41 0.86
C ASN A 72 10.67 -32.06 2.22
N TYR A 73 11.11 -31.46 3.34
CA TYR A 73 10.81 -32.00 4.67
C TYR A 73 9.33 -31.87 5.05
N ALA A 74 8.66 -30.81 4.58
CA ALA A 74 7.25 -30.56 4.87
C ALA A 74 6.29 -31.37 3.98
N ARG A 75 6.76 -31.88 2.84
CA ARG A 75 5.94 -32.55 1.83
C ARG A 75 5.37 -33.87 2.37
N ASP A 76 4.13 -34.18 1.98
CA ASP A 76 3.42 -35.43 2.21
C ASP A 76 3.37 -35.87 3.70
N THR A 77 3.44 -34.90 4.61
CA THR A 77 3.44 -35.18 6.05
C THR A 77 2.06 -34.82 6.65
N PRO A 78 1.33 -35.75 7.28
CA PRO A 78 0.02 -35.51 7.89
C PRO A 78 0.15 -34.76 9.22
N HIS A 79 0.71 -33.54 9.17
CA HIS A 79 0.96 -32.70 10.34
C HIS A 79 0.69 -31.23 9.98
N LEU A 80 -0.13 -30.54 10.78
CA LEU A 80 -0.58 -29.17 10.49
C LEU A 80 0.56 -28.15 10.35
N GLY A 81 1.60 -28.28 11.19
CA GLY A 81 2.80 -27.43 11.10
C GLY A 81 3.57 -27.63 9.80
N CYS A 82 3.73 -28.89 9.34
CA CYS A 82 4.37 -29.20 8.05
C CYS A 82 3.53 -28.64 6.90
N LEU A 83 2.22 -28.83 6.93
CA LEU A 83 1.28 -28.31 5.94
C LEU A 83 1.36 -26.79 5.81
N PHE A 84 1.47 -26.09 6.94
CA PHE A 84 1.63 -24.64 6.98
C PHE A 84 2.96 -24.18 6.36
N VAL A 85 4.07 -24.84 6.74
CA VAL A 85 5.40 -24.57 6.15
C VAL A 85 5.41 -24.86 4.66
N TYR A 86 4.77 -25.96 4.22
CA TYR A 86 4.63 -26.29 2.80
C TYR A 86 3.90 -25.19 2.03
N GLY A 87 2.77 -24.71 2.56
CA GLY A 87 2.03 -23.60 1.97
C GLY A 87 2.85 -22.31 1.87
N GLN A 88 3.64 -21.97 2.90
CA GLN A 88 4.55 -20.83 2.89
C GLN A 88 5.65 -21.00 1.81
N CYS A 89 6.25 -22.18 1.70
CA CYS A 89 7.24 -22.47 0.65
C CYS A 89 6.62 -22.34 -0.76
N CYS A 90 5.40 -22.83 -0.94
CA CYS A 90 4.69 -22.72 -2.22
C CYS A 90 4.37 -21.25 -2.58
N LEU A 91 4.06 -20.40 -1.60
CA LEU A 91 3.85 -18.98 -1.79
C LEU A 91 5.14 -18.30 -2.26
N GLU A 92 6.27 -18.56 -1.61
CA GLU A 92 7.58 -18.02 -1.96
C GLU A 92 8.06 -18.48 -3.34
N LEU A 93 7.82 -19.75 -3.68
CA LEU A 93 8.20 -20.33 -4.98
C LEU A 93 7.21 -20.04 -6.11
N LYS A 94 6.17 -19.24 -5.86
CA LYS A 94 5.07 -18.91 -6.81
C LYS A 94 4.32 -20.16 -7.33
N LYS A 95 4.36 -21.26 -6.60
CA LYS A 95 3.65 -22.51 -6.92
C LYS A 95 2.28 -22.55 -6.24
N TYR A 96 1.47 -21.51 -6.48
CA TYR A 96 0.24 -21.26 -5.74
C TYR A 96 -0.75 -22.43 -5.75
N GLN A 97 -0.97 -23.05 -6.91
CA GLN A 97 -1.90 -24.15 -7.07
C GLN A 97 -1.50 -25.37 -6.22
N MET A 98 -0.19 -25.64 -6.12
CA MET A 98 0.30 -26.75 -5.26
C MET A 98 0.06 -26.45 -3.78
N GLY A 99 0.28 -25.23 -3.34
CA GLY A 99 0.00 -24.81 -1.98
C GLY A 99 -1.49 -24.85 -1.64
N ILE A 100 -2.36 -24.39 -2.54
CA ILE A 100 -3.81 -24.44 -2.41
C ILE A 100 -4.27 -25.91 -2.28
N ALA A 101 -3.90 -26.76 -3.23
CA ALA A 101 -4.29 -28.16 -3.22
C ALA A 101 -3.83 -28.90 -1.95
N ALA A 102 -2.63 -28.60 -1.46
CA ALA A 102 -2.12 -29.21 -0.23
C ALA A 102 -2.94 -28.78 1.00
N LEU A 103 -3.25 -27.48 1.13
CA LEU A 103 -4.04 -26.96 2.25
C LEU A 103 -5.51 -27.39 2.19
N GLU A 104 -6.11 -27.52 1.01
CA GLU A 104 -7.47 -28.03 0.83
C GLU A 104 -7.55 -29.53 1.16
N ASN A 105 -6.62 -30.34 0.65
CA ASN A 105 -6.58 -31.77 0.94
C ASN A 105 -6.26 -32.07 2.43
N GLY A 106 -5.56 -31.15 3.10
CA GLY A 106 -5.24 -31.23 4.51
C GLY A 106 -6.27 -30.59 5.44
N ASP A 107 -7.45 -30.26 4.95
CA ASP A 107 -8.48 -29.51 5.70
C ASP A 107 -8.98 -30.24 6.97
N TYR A 108 -8.96 -31.56 6.98
CA TYR A 108 -9.26 -32.40 8.14
C TYR A 108 -8.35 -32.12 9.34
N LEU A 109 -7.10 -31.65 9.11
CA LEU A 109 -6.17 -31.36 10.18
C LEU A 109 -6.50 -30.08 10.96
N TYR A 110 -7.25 -29.15 10.37
CA TYR A 110 -7.56 -27.87 11.00
C TYR A 110 -9.06 -27.57 11.12
N LYS A 111 -9.94 -28.20 10.36
CA LYS A 111 -11.40 -28.04 10.48
C LYS A 111 -11.98 -28.82 11.65
N ASP A 112 -11.49 -30.04 11.92
CA ASP A 112 -11.99 -30.89 12.99
C ASP A 112 -11.45 -30.52 14.37
N ASN A 113 -10.35 -29.78 14.47
CA ASN A 113 -9.78 -29.35 15.76
C ASN A 113 -10.68 -28.41 16.57
N ASN A 114 -11.77 -27.89 16.01
CA ASN A 114 -12.79 -27.15 16.74
C ASN A 114 -13.78 -28.05 17.51
N THR A 115 -13.76 -29.37 17.29
CA THR A 115 -14.65 -30.35 17.96
C THR A 115 -13.91 -31.30 18.91
N MET A 116 -12.57 -31.33 18.86
CA MET A 116 -11.74 -32.19 19.68
C MET A 116 -11.31 -31.57 21.02
N GLY A 117 -12.28 -31.14 21.80
CA GLY A 117 -12.06 -30.95 23.23
C GLY A 117 -12.24 -32.24 24.05
N LYS A 118 -12.46 -33.41 23.42
CA LYS A 118 -12.57 -34.67 24.13
C LYS A 118 -12.25 -35.85 23.21
N LYS A 119 -11.18 -36.55 23.56
CA LYS A 119 -10.72 -37.90 23.23
C LYS A 119 -9.55 -38.02 22.22
N GLY A 120 -8.44 -38.47 22.76
CA GLY A 120 -7.46 -39.26 22.04
C GLY A 120 -6.34 -38.48 21.35
N SER A 121 -5.62 -37.66 22.09
CA SER A 121 -4.28 -37.25 21.67
C SER A 121 -3.23 -38.02 22.48
N MET A 122 -2.59 -38.97 21.84
CA MET A 122 -1.25 -39.38 22.26
C MET A 122 -0.32 -38.16 22.06
N GLY A 123 0.12 -37.55 23.18
CA GLY A 123 1.38 -36.79 23.19
C GLY A 123 1.37 -35.29 23.12
N ILE A 124 0.24 -34.59 23.28
CA ILE A 124 0.28 -33.15 23.51
C ILE A 124 0.00 -32.89 24.98
N ALA A 125 0.99 -32.38 25.72
CA ALA A 125 0.82 -31.89 27.07
C ALA A 125 -0.27 -30.81 27.05
N SER A 126 -1.33 -31.05 27.86
CA SER A 126 -2.40 -30.05 28.12
C SER A 126 -1.74 -28.75 28.56
N PRO A 127 -2.28 -27.57 28.17
CA PRO A 127 -1.77 -26.32 28.69
C PRO A 127 -2.22 -26.18 30.15
N GLY A 128 -1.47 -26.81 31.06
CA GLY A 128 -1.83 -26.85 32.48
C GLY A 128 -0.93 -27.71 33.35
N GLN A 129 -0.03 -28.49 32.82
CA GLN A 129 1.03 -29.10 33.64
C GLN A 129 2.24 -28.16 33.70
N LEU A 130 2.20 -27.27 34.66
CA LEU A 130 3.36 -26.57 35.21
C LEU A 130 4.26 -27.63 35.87
N ASP A 131 5.38 -27.96 35.21
CA ASP A 131 6.51 -28.53 35.94
C ASP A 131 7.08 -27.42 36.82
N ASP A 132 7.04 -27.61 38.14
CA ASP A 132 7.31 -26.60 39.19
C ASP A 132 8.73 -25.98 39.17
N ASP A 133 9.61 -26.36 38.26
CA ASP A 133 11.00 -25.89 38.30
C ASP A 133 11.43 -24.91 37.19
N ASN A 134 10.55 -24.54 36.23
CA ASN A 134 10.86 -23.44 35.30
C ASN A 134 9.59 -22.94 34.58
N LEU A 135 9.26 -21.73 34.80
CA LEU A 135 8.29 -20.92 34.01
C LEU A 135 8.79 -20.74 32.56
N VAL A 136 8.83 -21.80 31.79
CA VAL A 136 9.09 -21.75 30.36
C VAL A 136 7.73 -21.77 29.68
N LEU A 137 7.31 -20.62 29.14
CA LEU A 137 6.23 -20.51 28.20
C LEU A 137 6.38 -21.65 27.17
N VAL A 138 5.50 -22.64 27.24
CA VAL A 138 5.44 -23.73 26.26
C VAL A 138 5.04 -23.09 24.93
N ARG A 139 5.98 -22.98 24.02
CA ARG A 139 5.75 -22.38 22.71
C ARG A 139 4.75 -23.24 21.94
N VAL A 140 3.64 -22.64 21.49
CA VAL A 140 2.67 -23.33 20.63
C VAL A 140 3.33 -23.55 19.27
N VAL A 141 3.65 -24.80 18.98
CA VAL A 141 4.39 -25.23 17.77
C VAL A 141 3.45 -25.30 16.55
N ILE A 142 2.15 -25.50 16.80
CA ILE A 142 1.15 -25.75 15.75
C ILE A 142 0.41 -24.45 15.44
N PRO A 143 0.33 -23.99 14.17
CA PRO A 143 -0.38 -22.78 13.80
C PRO A 143 -1.88 -22.92 14.10
N HIS A 144 -2.49 -21.82 14.58
CA HIS A 144 -3.93 -21.77 14.79
C HIS A 144 -4.66 -21.83 13.44
N THR A 145 -5.87 -22.39 13.42
CA THR A 145 -6.70 -22.51 12.20
C THR A 145 -6.87 -21.19 11.44
N SER A 146 -7.02 -20.06 12.16
CA SER A 146 -7.10 -18.73 11.54
C SER A 146 -5.85 -18.37 10.73
N MET A 147 -4.65 -18.75 11.20
CA MET A 147 -3.39 -18.50 10.50
C MET A 147 -3.29 -19.34 9.22
N VAL A 148 -3.76 -20.59 9.28
CA VAL A 148 -3.78 -21.49 8.11
C VAL A 148 -4.74 -20.95 7.05
N LEU A 149 -5.93 -20.51 7.45
CA LEU A 149 -6.91 -19.91 6.56
C LEU A 149 -6.41 -18.59 5.97
N ALA A 150 -5.70 -17.76 6.75
CA ALA A 150 -5.09 -16.54 6.23
C ALA A 150 -4.02 -16.85 5.17
N LEU A 151 -3.19 -17.88 5.36
CA LEU A 151 -2.23 -18.33 4.37
C LEU A 151 -2.92 -18.85 3.10
N LEU A 152 -3.98 -19.65 3.25
CA LEU A 152 -4.76 -20.16 2.13
C LEU A 152 -5.41 -19.01 1.34
N GLY A 153 -5.99 -18.02 2.04
CA GLY A 153 -6.52 -16.81 1.43
C GLY A 153 -5.47 -16.02 0.65
N THR A 154 -4.24 -15.95 1.19
CA THR A 154 -3.10 -15.29 0.52
C THR A 154 -2.69 -16.06 -0.75
N LEU A 155 -2.70 -17.38 -0.72
CA LEU A 155 -2.42 -18.22 -1.89
C LEU A 155 -3.49 -18.05 -2.98
N TYR A 156 -4.79 -18.07 -2.62
CA TYR A 156 -5.87 -17.80 -3.57
C TYR A 156 -5.77 -16.42 -4.19
N LYS A 157 -5.47 -15.40 -3.38
CA LYS A 157 -5.27 -14.03 -3.86
C LYS A 157 -4.10 -13.96 -4.84
N ALA A 158 -2.97 -14.60 -4.52
CA ALA A 158 -1.79 -14.65 -5.39
C ALA A 158 -2.04 -15.43 -6.69
N ALA A 159 -2.94 -16.42 -6.64
CA ALA A 159 -3.39 -17.19 -7.82
C ALA A 159 -4.47 -16.45 -8.65
N GLY A 160 -4.97 -15.30 -8.20
CA GLY A 160 -6.01 -14.53 -8.88
C GLY A 160 -7.44 -15.07 -8.67
N ILE A 161 -7.65 -15.95 -7.67
CA ILE A 161 -8.95 -16.56 -7.34
C ILE A 161 -9.61 -15.73 -6.24
N GLU A 162 -10.14 -14.55 -6.59
CA GLU A 162 -10.60 -13.54 -5.62
C GLU A 162 -11.76 -14.03 -4.74
N LYS A 163 -12.77 -14.71 -5.33
CA LYS A 163 -13.93 -15.22 -4.58
C LYS A 163 -13.51 -16.16 -3.42
N SER A 164 -12.63 -17.12 -3.70
CA SER A 164 -12.14 -18.06 -2.69
C SER A 164 -11.24 -17.37 -1.66
N ALA A 165 -10.44 -16.38 -2.08
CA ALA A 165 -9.62 -15.58 -1.17
C ALA A 165 -10.50 -14.81 -0.16
N ILE A 166 -11.56 -14.16 -0.62
CA ILE A 166 -12.52 -13.43 0.23
C ILE A 166 -13.16 -14.37 1.26
N MET A 167 -13.64 -15.53 0.81
CA MET A 167 -14.29 -16.50 1.68
C MET A 167 -13.34 -17.01 2.77
N THR A 168 -12.10 -17.35 2.41
CA THR A 168 -11.12 -17.86 3.38
C THR A 168 -10.62 -16.81 4.35
N PHE A 169 -10.38 -15.58 3.92
CA PHE A 169 -10.07 -14.47 4.82
C PHE A 169 -11.23 -14.15 5.77
N ALA A 170 -12.47 -14.18 5.27
CA ALA A 170 -13.66 -13.98 6.10
C ALA A 170 -13.79 -15.06 7.20
N LEU A 171 -13.47 -16.31 6.88
CA LEU A 171 -13.42 -17.40 7.86
C LEU A 171 -12.29 -17.19 8.88
N ALA A 172 -11.12 -16.72 8.42
CA ALA A 172 -9.99 -16.45 9.30
C ALA A 172 -10.30 -15.37 10.34
N ILE A 173 -10.88 -14.22 9.93
CA ILE A 173 -11.26 -13.12 10.86
C ILE A 173 -12.40 -13.50 11.77
N LYS A 174 -13.29 -14.43 11.37
CA LYS A 174 -14.34 -14.95 12.21
C LYS A 174 -13.80 -15.79 13.38
N LEU A 175 -12.69 -16.52 13.14
CA LEU A 175 -12.02 -17.30 14.18
C LEU A 175 -11.11 -16.44 15.05
N ASP A 176 -10.43 -15.47 14.45
CA ASP A 176 -9.53 -14.55 15.12
C ASP A 176 -9.64 -13.14 14.50
N PRO A 177 -10.39 -12.24 15.12
CA PRO A 177 -10.55 -10.85 14.65
C PRO A 177 -9.25 -10.05 14.60
N PHE A 178 -8.19 -10.51 15.28
CA PHE A 178 -6.88 -9.84 15.32
C PHE A 178 -5.88 -10.39 14.29
N CYS A 179 -6.30 -11.34 13.45
CA CYS A 179 -5.48 -11.83 12.34
C CYS A 179 -5.34 -10.75 11.27
N TRP A 180 -4.29 -9.92 11.41
CA TRP A 180 -4.07 -8.75 10.56
C TRP A 180 -3.91 -9.11 9.08
N GLU A 181 -3.26 -10.22 8.75
CA GLU A 181 -3.08 -10.70 7.39
C GLU A 181 -4.41 -10.92 6.68
N ALA A 182 -5.40 -11.45 7.39
CA ALA A 182 -6.73 -11.69 6.84
C ALA A 182 -7.51 -10.38 6.68
N VAL A 183 -7.43 -9.47 7.66
CA VAL A 183 -8.03 -8.12 7.58
C VAL A 183 -7.44 -7.35 6.41
N ALA A 184 -6.11 -7.29 6.31
CA ALA A 184 -5.42 -6.62 5.23
C ALA A 184 -5.77 -7.22 3.86
N GLY A 185 -5.84 -8.56 3.78
CA GLY A 185 -6.20 -9.27 2.56
C GLY A 185 -7.60 -8.91 2.05
N LEU A 186 -8.60 -8.80 2.92
CA LEU A 186 -9.96 -8.37 2.56
C LEU A 186 -9.98 -6.89 2.12
N CYS A 187 -9.32 -6.01 2.86
CA CYS A 187 -9.23 -4.59 2.51
C CYS A 187 -8.58 -4.37 1.13
N GLU A 188 -7.52 -5.11 0.84
CA GLU A 188 -6.82 -5.05 -0.45
C GLU A 188 -7.68 -5.59 -1.61
N LEU A 189 -8.59 -6.54 -1.32
CA LEU A 189 -9.62 -7.03 -2.26
C LEU A 189 -10.86 -6.13 -2.31
N GLN A 190 -10.84 -4.98 -1.59
CA GLN A 190 -11.93 -3.99 -1.58
C GLN A 190 -13.25 -4.49 -0.99
N VAL A 191 -13.17 -5.47 -0.10
CA VAL A 191 -14.35 -5.95 0.61
C VAL A 191 -14.67 -4.98 1.75
N GLU A 192 -15.91 -4.54 1.84
CA GLU A 192 -16.39 -3.74 2.96
C GLU A 192 -16.53 -4.61 4.22
N ILE A 193 -15.80 -4.25 5.27
CA ILE A 193 -15.83 -4.93 6.56
C ILE A 193 -16.57 -4.04 7.55
N SER A 194 -17.59 -4.57 8.20
CA SER A 194 -18.26 -3.89 9.31
C SER A 194 -17.39 -3.96 10.57
N VAL A 195 -16.54 -2.95 10.76
CA VAL A 195 -15.54 -2.89 11.84
C VAL A 195 -16.18 -2.96 13.22
N ASP A 196 -17.32 -2.27 13.42
CA ASP A 196 -18.05 -2.28 14.69
C ASP A 196 -18.55 -3.67 15.06
N LYS A 197 -18.96 -4.46 14.06
CA LYS A 197 -19.42 -5.85 14.31
C LYS A 197 -18.24 -6.80 14.54
N LEU A 198 -17.11 -6.56 13.85
CA LEU A 198 -15.91 -7.41 13.96
C LEU A 198 -15.35 -7.40 15.38
N TYR A 199 -15.26 -6.23 16.02
CA TYR A 199 -14.66 -6.08 17.34
C TYR A 199 -15.66 -5.98 18.51
N LYS A 200 -16.97 -6.12 18.25
CA LYS A 200 -18.02 -5.99 19.27
C LYS A 200 -17.95 -7.06 20.37
N ASP A 201 -17.64 -8.29 19.97
CA ASP A 201 -17.69 -9.46 20.88
C ASP A 201 -16.31 -9.88 21.42
N THR A 202 -15.35 -8.94 21.46
CA THR A 202 -13.98 -9.20 21.94
C THR A 202 -13.86 -9.28 23.48
N ALA A 203 -14.97 -9.24 24.22
CA ALA A 203 -14.99 -9.35 25.69
C ALA A 203 -14.37 -10.65 26.24
N TYR A 204 -14.12 -11.65 25.37
CA TYR A 204 -13.58 -12.95 25.75
C TYR A 204 -12.06 -13.09 25.59
N ILE A 205 -11.35 -12.06 25.13
CA ILE A 205 -9.89 -12.15 24.85
C ILE A 205 -9.09 -12.34 26.12
N PHE A 206 -9.44 -11.59 27.15
CA PHE A 206 -8.82 -11.72 28.46
C PHE A 206 -9.82 -12.40 29.40
N LYS A 207 -9.81 -13.73 29.46
CA LYS A 207 -10.50 -14.46 30.52
C LYS A 207 -9.67 -14.35 31.78
N PRO A 208 -10.27 -13.93 32.92
CA PRO A 208 -9.60 -14.12 34.20
C PRO A 208 -9.35 -15.60 34.41
N PRO A 209 -8.26 -16.01 35.11
CA PRO A 209 -8.11 -17.38 35.52
C PRO A 209 -9.39 -17.80 36.26
N GLU A 210 -10.07 -18.80 35.73
CA GLU A 210 -11.24 -19.37 36.41
C GLU A 210 -10.69 -20.02 37.67
N ASP A 211 -11.15 -19.57 38.82
CA ASP A 211 -11.04 -20.33 40.05
C ASP A 211 -11.56 -21.73 39.72
N GLN A 212 -10.73 -22.76 39.79
CA GLN A 212 -11.15 -24.13 39.58
C GLN A 212 -12.25 -24.39 40.65
N PRO A 213 -13.49 -24.72 40.28
CA PRO A 213 -14.43 -25.24 41.26
C PRO A 213 -13.94 -26.60 41.66
N ASP A 214 -13.87 -26.83 42.95
CA ASP A 214 -13.68 -28.13 43.52
C ASP A 214 -14.63 -29.11 42.83
N ASP A 215 -14.06 -30.27 42.50
CA ASP A 215 -14.63 -31.40 41.79
C ASP A 215 -15.89 -31.92 42.57
N ASP A 216 -17.07 -31.50 42.17
CA ASP A 216 -18.33 -32.24 42.41
C ASP A 216 -19.45 -31.62 41.57
N GLY A 217 -19.81 -32.23 40.46
CA GLY A 217 -21.03 -31.85 39.73
C GLY A 217 -21.03 -32.14 38.23
N GLU A 218 -21.23 -33.36 37.85
CA GLU A 218 -21.70 -33.73 36.52
C GLU A 218 -23.05 -33.04 36.17
N GLY A 219 -23.09 -32.38 35.02
CA GLY A 219 -24.35 -32.07 34.34
C GLY A 219 -24.63 -30.58 34.14
N LEU A 220 -24.70 -30.20 32.87
CA LEU A 220 -25.26 -28.94 32.32
C LEU A 220 -24.26 -27.98 31.65
N MET A 221 -23.57 -28.43 30.61
CA MET A 221 -22.85 -27.50 29.70
C MET A 221 -22.93 -27.84 28.20
N GLU A 222 -23.91 -28.63 27.76
CA GLU A 222 -24.01 -28.98 26.32
C GLU A 222 -24.87 -28.04 25.46
N GLY A 223 -25.58 -27.10 26.05
CA GLY A 223 -26.61 -26.28 25.37
C GLY A 223 -26.14 -24.94 24.81
N ARG A 224 -25.00 -24.35 25.28
CA ARG A 224 -24.65 -22.96 24.94
C ARG A 224 -23.64 -22.75 23.80
N LYS A 225 -22.87 -23.76 23.43
CA LYS A 225 -21.85 -23.64 22.35
C LYS A 225 -22.39 -23.76 20.93
N LYS A 226 -23.55 -24.34 20.72
CA LYS A 226 -24.15 -24.49 19.37
C LYS A 226 -24.92 -23.28 18.85
N VAL A 227 -25.35 -22.34 19.71
CA VAL A 227 -26.16 -21.19 19.31
C VAL A 227 -25.34 -20.03 18.79
N VAL A 228 -24.09 -19.88 19.24
CA VAL A 228 -23.21 -18.76 18.84
C VAL A 228 -22.68 -18.90 17.39
N LEU A 229 -22.55 -20.11 16.88
CA LEU A 229 -21.98 -20.36 15.56
C LEU A 229 -22.96 -20.16 14.38
N LYS A 230 -24.26 -20.19 14.62
CA LYS A 230 -25.27 -20.06 13.53
C LYS A 230 -25.64 -18.62 13.18
N ASN A 231 -25.46 -17.65 14.06
CA ASN A 231 -25.95 -16.28 13.84
C ASN A 231 -24.89 -15.28 13.35
N PHE A 232 -23.61 -15.69 13.20
CA PHE A 232 -22.53 -14.81 12.80
C PHE A 232 -22.25 -14.79 11.27
N SER A 233 -22.90 -15.66 10.50
CA SER A 233 -22.54 -15.89 9.09
C SER A 233 -22.90 -14.77 8.11
N SER A 234 -23.93 -13.97 8.40
CA SER A 234 -24.43 -12.99 7.41
C SER A 234 -24.24 -11.53 7.82
N ALA A 235 -23.70 -11.28 9.01
CA ALA A 235 -23.71 -9.94 9.58
C ALA A 235 -22.35 -9.19 9.56
N ILE A 236 -21.24 -9.88 9.32
CA ILE A 236 -19.89 -9.27 9.31
C ILE A 236 -19.50 -8.76 7.93
N LEU A 237 -19.94 -9.47 6.88
CA LEU A 237 -19.80 -9.02 5.51
C LEU A 237 -21.16 -8.52 5.05
N THR A 238 -21.31 -7.23 4.81
CA THR A 238 -22.40 -6.70 4.00
C THR A 238 -22.08 -6.98 2.54
N LEU A 239 -22.12 -8.25 2.18
CA LEU A 239 -22.30 -8.63 0.79
C LEU A 239 -23.78 -8.37 0.53
N ASP A 240 -24.06 -7.29 -0.16
CA ASP A 240 -25.39 -7.00 -0.69
C ASP A 240 -25.66 -8.08 -1.72
N ASP A 241 -26.42 -9.12 -1.32
CA ASP A 241 -26.77 -10.27 -2.18
C ASP A 241 -27.48 -9.85 -3.48
N GLY A 242 -27.83 -8.57 -3.61
CA GLY A 242 -28.44 -7.97 -4.81
C GLY A 242 -27.45 -7.42 -5.84
N LYS A 243 -26.13 -7.34 -5.58
CA LYS A 243 -25.15 -6.74 -6.49
C LYS A 243 -24.07 -7.69 -7.03
N ILE A 244 -24.05 -8.94 -6.60
CA ILE A 244 -23.23 -9.96 -7.24
C ILE A 244 -24.09 -10.66 -8.31
N ASN A 245 -24.56 -9.90 -9.29
CA ASN A 245 -24.96 -10.49 -10.54
C ASN A 245 -23.68 -10.98 -11.24
N ASP A 246 -23.67 -12.24 -11.67
CA ASP A 246 -22.57 -12.87 -12.44
C ASP A 246 -22.17 -12.07 -13.70
N ARG A 247 -22.95 -11.05 -14.08
CA ARG A 247 -22.66 -10.15 -15.18
C ARG A 247 -21.66 -9.04 -14.83
N ASP A 248 -21.57 -8.59 -13.57
CA ASP A 248 -20.71 -7.47 -13.19
C ASP A 248 -19.27 -7.89 -12.83
N LEU A 249 -19.06 -9.17 -12.52
CA LEU A 249 -17.72 -9.75 -12.32
C LEU A 249 -17.14 -10.38 -13.59
N SER A 250 -17.96 -10.56 -14.63
CA SER A 250 -17.54 -11.02 -15.97
C SER A 250 -17.29 -9.88 -16.95
N THR A 251 -17.36 -8.62 -16.54
CA THR A 251 -16.81 -7.53 -17.35
C THR A 251 -15.29 -7.65 -17.32
N THR A 252 -14.79 -8.69 -18.00
CA THR A 252 -13.60 -8.59 -18.80
C THR A 252 -13.54 -7.17 -19.34
N SER A 253 -12.45 -6.48 -19.03
CA SER A 253 -12.07 -5.22 -19.65
C SER A 253 -12.42 -5.34 -21.14
N PRO A 254 -13.24 -4.46 -21.72
CA PRO A 254 -13.45 -4.49 -23.15
C PRO A 254 -12.11 -4.14 -23.80
N GLY A 255 -11.43 -5.12 -24.38
CA GLY A 255 -10.18 -4.87 -25.07
C GLY A 255 -9.12 -5.96 -25.04
N PHE A 256 -9.36 -7.12 -24.43
CA PHE A 256 -8.47 -8.28 -24.54
C PHE A 256 -9.04 -9.40 -25.42
N GLU A 257 -9.87 -9.07 -26.41
CA GLU A 257 -10.13 -10.00 -27.48
C GLU A 257 -8.97 -9.97 -28.49
N LYS A 258 -8.53 -11.17 -28.83
CA LYS A 258 -7.50 -11.51 -29.79
C LYS A 258 -7.55 -10.61 -31.03
N ILE A 259 -6.56 -9.77 -31.21
CA ILE A 259 -6.21 -9.28 -32.54
C ILE A 259 -5.32 -10.38 -33.14
N GLU A 260 -5.93 -11.23 -33.95
CA GLU A 260 -5.22 -12.11 -34.87
C GLU A 260 -4.37 -11.23 -35.80
N TYR A 261 -3.08 -11.53 -35.86
CA TYR A 261 -2.16 -10.97 -36.83
C TYR A 261 -2.66 -11.35 -38.23
N MET A 262 -3.31 -10.44 -38.94
CA MET A 262 -3.39 -10.51 -40.37
C MET A 262 -2.06 -10.05 -40.98
N GLN A 263 -1.26 -10.99 -41.43
CA GLN A 263 -0.19 -10.73 -42.41
C GLN A 263 -0.89 -10.38 -43.74
N GLY A 264 -0.59 -9.19 -44.26
CA GLY A 264 -1.10 -8.74 -45.53
C GLY A 264 -0.23 -7.66 -46.13
N THR A 265 0.67 -8.09 -47.00
CA THR A 265 1.18 -7.45 -48.23
C THR A 265 1.20 -5.91 -48.26
N GLY A 266 2.42 -5.34 -48.43
CA GLY A 266 2.67 -3.95 -48.81
C GLY A 266 2.49 -3.74 -50.33
N PRO A 267 3.06 -2.68 -50.97
CA PRO A 267 2.79 -1.27 -50.70
C PRO A 267 2.27 -0.57 -51.97
N GLU A 268 1.52 0.49 -51.85
CA GLU A 268 1.39 1.47 -52.92
C GLU A 268 1.41 2.90 -52.41
N THR A 269 2.24 3.66 -53.01
CA THR A 269 2.57 5.04 -52.87
C THR A 269 1.39 5.97 -53.16
N ALA A 270 1.10 6.87 -52.24
CA ALA A 270 0.34 8.08 -52.57
C ALA A 270 0.89 9.27 -51.73
N GLU A 271 1.27 10.31 -52.44
CA GLU A 271 1.78 11.58 -51.96
C GLU A 271 0.80 12.31 -51.01
N PRO A 272 1.33 13.13 -50.07
CA PRO A 272 0.50 13.80 -49.10
C PRO A 272 -0.09 15.09 -49.66
N GLN A 273 -1.40 15.21 -49.67
CA GLN A 273 -2.09 16.47 -49.86
C GLN A 273 -1.93 17.34 -48.60
N LYS A 274 -1.40 18.53 -48.78
CA LYS A 274 -1.32 19.62 -47.81
C LYS A 274 -2.73 20.10 -47.47
N SER A 275 -3.06 20.14 -46.17
CA SER A 275 -4.13 20.99 -45.65
C SER A 275 -3.59 21.85 -44.49
N PRO A 276 -4.03 23.10 -44.38
CA PRO A 276 -3.42 24.15 -43.56
C PRO A 276 -4.07 24.21 -42.17
N GLY A 277 -3.28 24.44 -41.15
CA GLY A 277 -3.80 24.75 -39.84
C GLY A 277 -2.86 24.38 -38.73
N GLN A 278 -1.72 25.03 -38.67
CA GLN A 278 -0.85 25.01 -37.51
C GLN A 278 -1.54 25.62 -36.29
N TYR A 279 -1.98 24.79 -35.36
CA TYR A 279 -2.14 25.19 -33.95
C TYR A 279 -1.01 24.52 -33.15
N ASN A 280 0.18 25.07 -33.30
CA ASN A 280 1.34 24.73 -32.51
C ASN A 280 1.53 25.82 -31.45
N SER A 281 1.03 25.60 -30.22
CA SER A 281 1.60 26.25 -29.03
C SER A 281 1.05 25.77 -27.68
N SER A 282 0.23 24.70 -27.65
CA SER A 282 -0.35 24.26 -26.37
C SER A 282 0.25 22.95 -25.81
N THR A 283 1.28 22.40 -26.43
CA THR A 283 1.74 21.03 -26.13
C THR A 283 2.81 20.92 -25.05
N LYS A 284 3.37 22.03 -24.58
CA LYS A 284 4.38 22.00 -23.51
C LYS A 284 3.82 22.02 -22.08
N ILE A 285 2.54 22.26 -21.90
CA ILE A 285 1.91 22.30 -20.56
C ILE A 285 1.58 20.89 -20.04
N PHE A 286 1.63 19.86 -20.88
CA PHE A 286 1.38 18.47 -20.50
C PHE A 286 2.62 17.65 -20.10
N SER A 287 3.83 18.13 -20.35
CA SER A 287 4.97 17.66 -19.57
C SER A 287 4.75 18.16 -18.15
N HIS A 288 4.83 17.30 -17.15
CA HIS A 288 4.72 17.56 -15.71
C HIS A 288 5.72 18.66 -15.22
N GLN A 289 5.89 19.72 -15.97
CA GLN A 289 6.64 20.89 -15.60
C GLN A 289 5.66 21.85 -14.93
N LEU A 290 5.65 21.85 -13.61
CA LEU A 290 5.32 23.04 -12.87
C LEU A 290 6.22 24.18 -13.38
N PRO A 291 5.72 25.42 -13.52
CA PRO A 291 6.54 26.55 -13.90
C PRO A 291 7.81 26.61 -13.07
N SER A 292 8.93 26.92 -13.70
CA SER A 292 10.28 26.89 -13.13
C SER A 292 10.53 27.93 -12.02
N HIS A 293 9.52 28.62 -11.51
CA HIS A 293 9.66 29.78 -10.64
C HIS A 293 9.22 29.63 -9.19
N PHE A 294 8.99 28.40 -8.71
CA PHE A 294 8.75 28.18 -7.28
C PHE A 294 10.04 28.12 -6.42
N SER A 295 11.17 28.60 -6.91
CA SER A 295 12.46 28.51 -6.20
C SER A 295 13.23 29.81 -6.24
N LYS A 296 12.68 30.88 -5.66
CA LYS A 296 13.49 31.99 -5.16
C LYS A 296 12.86 32.55 -3.89
N GLU A 297 12.75 31.71 -2.87
CA GLU A 297 12.97 32.23 -1.53
C GLU A 297 14.45 32.08 -1.24
N THR A 298 15.10 33.21 -0.98
CA THR A 298 16.46 33.32 -0.45
C THR A 298 16.64 32.32 0.67
N PRO A 299 17.81 31.66 0.82
CA PRO A 299 18.08 30.81 1.94
C PRO A 299 18.26 31.69 3.20
N GLY A 300 17.17 32.01 3.83
CA GLY A 300 17.16 32.27 5.26
C GLY A 300 17.53 30.96 5.92
N SER A 301 18.52 31.01 6.80
CA SER A 301 19.00 29.92 7.62
C SER A 301 17.86 28.99 8.05
N PRO A 302 18.02 27.66 7.97
CA PRO A 302 17.00 26.78 8.48
C PRO A 302 16.91 26.98 9.99
N ASP A 303 15.90 27.71 10.42
CA ASP A 303 15.46 27.61 11.80
C ASP A 303 15.04 26.15 11.99
N LEU A 304 15.94 25.42 12.60
CA LEU A 304 15.64 24.16 13.24
C LEU A 304 14.43 24.42 14.14
N PHE A 305 13.27 23.93 13.74
CA PHE A 305 12.17 23.72 14.66
C PHE A 305 12.66 22.72 15.70
N VAL A 306 13.22 23.27 16.76
CA VAL A 306 13.52 22.55 17.98
C VAL A 306 12.19 22.25 18.63
N PHE A 307 11.70 21.02 18.43
CA PHE A 307 10.73 20.46 19.36
C PHE A 307 11.34 20.55 20.76
N PRO A 308 10.61 20.96 21.79
CA PRO A 308 11.15 21.07 23.13
C PRO A 308 11.65 19.69 23.54
N GLN A 309 12.96 19.50 23.48
CA GLN A 309 13.63 18.43 24.17
C GLN A 309 13.36 18.67 25.65
N GLN A 310 12.56 17.82 26.27
CA GLN A 310 12.59 17.67 27.69
C GLN A 310 14.04 17.35 28.07
N ARG A 311 14.69 18.33 28.64
CA ARG A 311 16.02 18.17 29.24
C ARG A 311 15.96 17.02 30.24
N SER A 312 16.45 15.87 29.84
CA SER A 312 16.85 14.84 30.78
C SER A 312 17.97 15.43 31.64
N ARG A 313 17.60 15.88 32.84
CA ARG A 313 18.56 16.15 33.88
C ARG A 313 19.34 14.88 34.14
N GLY A 314 20.62 14.92 33.91
CA GLY A 314 21.55 13.87 34.24
C GLY A 314 21.39 13.44 35.69
N LEU A 315 21.03 12.21 35.91
CA LEU A 315 21.22 11.48 37.13
C LEU A 315 22.25 10.40 36.86
N ASN A 316 23.52 10.78 37.06
CA ASN A 316 24.54 9.83 37.43
C ASN A 316 24.15 9.28 38.82
N GLN A 317 23.56 8.09 38.84
CA GLN A 317 23.59 7.25 40.03
C GLN A 317 23.62 5.79 39.63
N SER A 318 24.71 5.18 39.99
CA SER A 318 25.01 3.77 40.24
C SER A 318 23.87 2.81 39.92
N THR A 319 24.13 1.94 38.93
CA THR A 319 23.42 0.68 38.71
C THR A 319 23.53 -0.22 39.94
N LYS A 320 22.69 0.02 40.93
CA LYS A 320 22.36 -0.99 41.95
C LYS A 320 21.09 -1.65 41.49
N ASN A 321 21.22 -2.97 41.23
CA ASN A 321 20.21 -3.99 41.10
C ASN A 321 18.78 -3.51 41.37
N LEU A 322 18.03 -3.21 40.30
CA LEU A 322 16.57 -3.22 40.35
C LEU A 322 16.17 -4.67 40.62
N PRO A 323 15.43 -4.95 41.70
CA PRO A 323 14.93 -6.28 41.94
C PRO A 323 13.99 -6.63 40.80
N TYR A 324 14.24 -7.74 40.13
CA TYR A 324 13.32 -8.37 39.24
C TYR A 324 12.01 -8.63 40.01
N VAL A 325 11.04 -7.74 39.84
CA VAL A 325 9.72 -7.90 40.45
C VAL A 325 9.09 -9.07 39.72
N SER A 326 9.18 -10.24 40.34
CA SER A 326 8.46 -11.43 39.89
C SER A 326 6.97 -11.07 39.82
N LEU A 327 6.34 -11.32 38.70
CA LEU A 327 4.90 -11.22 38.51
C LEU A 327 4.09 -11.99 39.59
N HIS A 328 4.71 -12.96 40.27
CA HIS A 328 4.13 -13.68 41.42
C HIS A 328 3.97 -12.84 42.69
N ALA A 329 4.66 -11.69 42.83
CA ALA A 329 4.49 -10.84 44.02
C ALA A 329 3.20 -9.99 43.98
N ILE A 330 2.52 -9.93 42.83
CA ILE A 330 1.27 -9.16 42.66
C ILE A 330 0.03 -9.97 43.06
N GLU A 331 0.12 -11.33 43.15
CA GLU A 331 -1.01 -12.21 43.39
C GLU A 331 -1.45 -12.36 44.85
N LYS A 332 -0.74 -11.82 45.81
CA LYS A 332 -1.04 -12.03 47.25
C LYS A 332 -1.73 -10.87 47.97
N SER A 333 -2.31 -9.91 47.27
CA SER A 333 -3.22 -8.94 47.87
C SER A 333 -4.65 -9.36 47.52
N PRO A 334 -5.60 -9.40 48.50
CA PRO A 334 -6.99 -9.75 48.23
C PRO A 334 -7.67 -8.56 47.55
N ARG A 335 -7.29 -8.26 46.32
CA ARG A 335 -8.08 -7.37 45.48
C ARG A 335 -9.31 -8.15 45.01
N SER A 336 -10.48 -7.60 45.26
CA SER A 336 -11.76 -8.24 44.95
C SER A 336 -11.74 -8.78 43.51
N SER A 337 -12.19 -10.02 43.29
CA SER A 337 -12.26 -10.67 41.97
C SER A 337 -13.05 -9.82 40.93
N SER A 338 -13.95 -8.96 41.42
CA SER A 338 -14.70 -7.98 40.64
C SER A 338 -13.80 -6.91 39.99
N GLN A 339 -12.78 -6.44 40.69
CA GLN A 339 -11.83 -5.40 40.15
C GLN A 339 -10.90 -5.96 39.11
N LEU A 340 -10.44 -7.20 39.26
CA LEU A 340 -9.70 -7.92 38.24
C LEU A 340 -10.52 -8.12 36.98
N LYS A 341 -11.76 -8.59 37.08
CA LYS A 341 -12.68 -8.75 35.95
C LYS A 341 -12.91 -7.42 35.22
N ALA A 342 -13.10 -6.32 35.94
CA ALA A 342 -13.27 -4.98 35.36
C ALA A 342 -12.02 -4.54 34.59
N ASN A 343 -10.81 -4.78 35.13
CA ASN A 343 -9.55 -4.45 34.47
C ASN A 343 -9.37 -5.25 33.16
N TYR A 344 -9.67 -6.55 33.16
CA TYR A 344 -9.61 -7.38 31.96
C TYR A 344 -10.62 -6.93 30.88
N GLN A 345 -11.83 -6.58 31.27
CA GLN A 345 -12.85 -6.03 30.37
C GLN A 345 -12.40 -4.69 29.77
N GLN A 346 -11.82 -3.81 30.58
CA GLN A 346 -11.33 -2.53 30.12
C GLN A 346 -10.13 -2.70 29.14
N ALA A 347 -9.21 -3.61 29.44
CA ALA A 347 -8.10 -3.93 28.55
C ALA A 347 -8.58 -4.47 27.20
N SER A 348 -9.57 -5.38 27.21
CA SER A 348 -10.19 -5.89 25.97
C SER A 348 -10.84 -4.78 25.14
N LYS A 349 -11.58 -3.86 25.77
CA LYS A 349 -12.19 -2.72 25.09
C LYS A 349 -11.15 -1.80 24.45
N THR A 350 -10.08 -1.48 25.19
CA THR A 350 -8.99 -0.62 24.68
C THR A 350 -8.31 -1.26 23.47
N LEU A 351 -8.04 -2.57 23.50
CA LEU A 351 -7.46 -3.30 22.40
C LEU A 351 -8.39 -3.32 21.18
N ALA A 352 -9.67 -3.61 21.39
CA ALA A 352 -10.67 -3.60 20.34
C ALA A 352 -10.82 -2.22 19.67
N GLN A 353 -10.83 -1.15 20.45
CA GLN A 353 -10.87 0.22 19.93
C GLN A 353 -9.63 0.55 19.09
N LEU A 354 -8.44 0.17 19.55
CA LEU A 354 -7.20 0.38 18.80
C LEU A 354 -7.24 -0.32 17.44
N TYR A 355 -7.57 -1.62 17.42
CA TYR A 355 -7.65 -2.38 16.18
C TYR A 355 -8.78 -1.92 15.28
N SER A 356 -9.93 -1.52 15.85
CA SER A 356 -11.02 -0.91 15.11
C SER A 356 -10.56 0.34 14.35
N THR A 357 -9.86 1.27 15.01
CA THR A 357 -9.33 2.49 14.39
C THR A 357 -8.30 2.17 13.30
N LEU A 358 -7.36 1.25 13.56
CA LEU A 358 -6.35 0.83 12.58
C LEU A 358 -6.99 0.16 11.36
N THR A 359 -7.97 -0.72 11.57
CA THR A 359 -8.68 -1.41 10.48
C THR A 359 -9.47 -0.40 9.65
N THR A 360 -10.21 0.51 10.27
CA THR A 360 -10.96 1.57 9.59
C THR A 360 -10.03 2.44 8.75
N SER A 361 -8.91 2.88 9.32
CA SER A 361 -7.91 3.67 8.58
C SER A 361 -7.33 2.90 7.38
N TYR A 362 -7.10 1.60 7.53
CA TYR A 362 -6.58 0.76 6.45
C TYR A 362 -7.60 0.50 5.33
N ILE A 363 -8.88 0.36 5.68
CA ILE A 363 -9.98 0.31 4.70
C ILE A 363 -9.98 1.60 3.87
N HIS A 364 -9.97 2.77 4.51
CA HIS A 364 -9.92 4.06 3.82
C HIS A 364 -8.66 4.20 2.95
N TYR A 365 -7.50 3.73 3.45
CA TYR A 365 -6.25 3.69 2.69
C TYR A 365 -6.39 2.88 1.39
N CYS A 366 -6.94 1.67 1.45
CA CYS A 366 -7.11 0.80 0.28
C CYS A 366 -8.12 1.34 -0.74
N HIS A 367 -9.07 2.19 -0.30
CA HIS A 367 -10.08 2.83 -1.15
C HIS A 367 -9.71 4.24 -1.61
N TYR A 368 -8.49 4.72 -1.33
CA TYR A 368 -8.05 6.09 -1.61
C TYR A 368 -8.95 7.18 -1.00
N ARG A 369 -9.63 6.88 0.11
CA ARG A 369 -10.37 7.85 0.92
C ARG A 369 -9.38 8.57 1.85
N CYS A 370 -8.62 9.48 1.27
CA CYS A 370 -7.43 10.02 1.93
C CYS A 370 -7.75 10.82 3.18
N ASP A 371 -8.80 11.67 3.13
CA ASP A 371 -9.17 12.54 4.25
C ASP A 371 -9.67 11.73 5.44
N GLU A 372 -10.52 10.74 5.19
CA GLU A 372 -11.05 9.84 6.22
C GLU A 372 -9.94 8.98 6.83
N CYS A 373 -8.99 8.52 6.01
CA CYS A 373 -7.83 7.77 6.50
C CYS A 373 -6.95 8.64 7.43
N ILE A 374 -6.64 9.86 7.02
CA ILE A 374 -5.85 10.81 7.80
C ILE A 374 -6.56 11.14 9.12
N ALA A 375 -7.87 11.43 9.06
CA ALA A 375 -8.68 11.71 10.26
C ALA A 375 -8.69 10.53 11.24
N ALA A 376 -8.89 9.30 10.74
CA ALA A 376 -8.87 8.10 11.57
C ALA A 376 -7.50 7.87 12.24
N LEU A 377 -6.38 8.09 11.51
CA LEU A 377 -5.04 7.95 12.08
C LEU A 377 -4.72 9.00 13.14
N HIS A 378 -5.27 10.20 13.02
CA HIS A 378 -5.12 11.24 14.05
C HIS A 378 -5.95 10.98 15.32
N CYS A 379 -6.94 10.09 15.28
CA CYS A 379 -7.68 9.67 16.47
C CYS A 379 -6.91 8.64 17.33
N LEU A 380 -5.75 8.15 16.88
CA LEU A 380 -4.95 7.19 17.63
C LEU A 380 -4.34 7.84 18.88
N PRO A 381 -4.18 7.07 19.99
CA PRO A 381 -3.42 7.52 21.15
C PRO A 381 -1.99 7.92 20.76
N ALA A 382 -1.41 8.93 21.41
CA ALA A 382 -0.09 9.47 21.08
C ALA A 382 1.01 8.39 20.95
N ALA A 383 1.00 7.39 21.84
CA ALA A 383 1.96 6.28 21.80
C ALA A 383 1.81 5.38 20.55
N GLN A 384 0.64 5.33 19.93
CA GLN A 384 0.35 4.54 18.74
C GLN A 384 0.41 5.38 17.46
N ALA A 385 0.19 6.69 17.56
CA ALA A 385 0.23 7.62 16.43
C ALA A 385 1.65 7.80 15.87
N ASP A 386 2.68 7.80 16.72
CA ASP A 386 4.08 7.99 16.30
C ASP A 386 4.79 6.66 16.04
N THR A 387 4.17 5.82 15.21
CA THR A 387 4.74 4.54 14.78
C THR A 387 5.11 4.56 13.30
N PRO A 388 6.11 3.77 12.87
CA PRO A 388 6.51 3.73 11.45
C PRO A 388 5.37 3.35 10.51
N TRP A 389 4.47 2.48 10.95
CA TRP A 389 3.31 2.07 10.14
C TRP A 389 2.37 3.25 9.88
N VAL A 390 2.06 4.03 10.91
CA VAL A 390 1.20 5.23 10.82
C VAL A 390 1.86 6.31 9.96
N ALA A 391 3.15 6.59 10.23
CA ALA A 391 3.90 7.58 9.45
C ALA A 391 3.94 7.24 7.95
N ALA A 392 4.13 5.96 7.59
CA ALA A 392 4.12 5.50 6.21
C ALA A 392 2.74 5.69 5.55
N ARG A 393 1.64 5.41 6.27
CA ARG A 393 0.28 5.60 5.75
C ARG A 393 -0.05 7.08 5.57
N LEU A 394 0.28 7.94 6.53
CA LEU A 394 0.09 9.39 6.41
C LEU A 394 0.90 9.97 5.24
N ALA A 395 2.19 9.60 5.12
CA ALA A 395 3.01 10.01 4.00
C ALA A 395 2.37 9.64 2.65
N ARG A 396 1.88 8.41 2.55
CA ARG A 396 1.23 7.91 1.34
C ARG A 396 -0.08 8.63 1.05
N MET A 397 -0.93 8.89 2.05
CA MET A 397 -2.21 9.58 1.84
C MET A 397 -2.02 11.03 1.37
N HIS A 398 -1.08 11.77 1.94
CA HIS A 398 -0.72 13.10 1.46
C HIS A 398 -0.14 13.06 0.04
N PHE A 399 0.65 12.03 -0.29
CA PHE A 399 1.17 11.82 -1.65
C PHE A 399 0.03 11.63 -2.65
N GLU A 400 -0.96 10.79 -2.34
CA GLU A 400 -2.11 10.50 -3.21
C GLU A 400 -3.04 11.72 -3.41
N LYS A 401 -3.08 12.62 -2.44
CA LYS A 401 -3.78 13.93 -2.51
C LYS A 401 -2.99 14.99 -3.29
N VAL A 402 -1.77 14.66 -3.78
CA VAL A 402 -0.88 15.63 -4.45
C VAL A 402 -0.35 16.72 -3.47
N GLU A 403 -0.38 16.46 -2.17
CA GLU A 403 0.16 17.34 -1.12
C GLU A 403 1.63 16.97 -0.84
N TYR A 404 2.51 17.11 -1.84
CA TYR A 404 3.89 16.65 -1.77
C TYR A 404 4.71 17.23 -0.61
N PRO A 405 4.58 18.52 -0.21
CA PRO A 405 5.31 19.05 0.94
C PRO A 405 4.95 18.34 2.24
N ALA A 406 3.67 18.08 2.49
CA ALA A 406 3.19 17.34 3.66
C ALA A 406 3.63 15.86 3.60
N ALA A 407 3.55 15.23 2.43
CA ALA A 407 4.05 13.87 2.23
C ALA A 407 5.55 13.76 2.59
N CYS A 408 6.38 14.71 2.13
CA CYS A 408 7.80 14.74 2.44
C CYS A 408 8.09 14.88 3.93
N GLN A 409 7.32 15.68 4.68
CA GLN A 409 7.46 15.80 6.13
C GLN A 409 7.25 14.44 6.82
N TRP A 410 6.22 13.71 6.44
CA TRP A 410 5.95 12.37 6.99
C TRP A 410 6.97 11.32 6.55
N PHE A 411 7.50 11.38 5.31
CA PHE A 411 8.60 10.51 4.89
C PHE A 411 9.90 10.80 5.66
N VAL A 412 10.19 12.07 5.96
CA VAL A 412 11.32 12.43 6.83
C VAL A 412 11.12 11.84 8.23
N ARG A 413 9.91 11.97 8.80
CA ARG A 413 9.59 11.36 10.10
C ARG A 413 9.73 9.85 10.06
N LEU A 414 9.24 9.19 9.00
CA LEU A 414 9.37 7.75 8.80
C LEU A 414 10.85 7.32 8.80
N ARG A 415 11.72 8.05 8.11
CA ARG A 415 13.17 7.77 8.10
C ARG A 415 13.85 8.06 9.44
N GLN A 416 13.34 8.96 10.24
CA GLN A 416 13.82 9.16 11.61
C GLN A 416 13.48 7.95 12.49
N LEU A 417 12.28 7.40 12.35
CA LEU A 417 11.82 6.22 13.10
C LEU A 417 12.48 4.92 12.59
N GLN A 418 12.66 4.80 11.27
CA GLN A 418 13.26 3.65 10.61
C GLN A 418 14.29 4.10 9.54
N PRO A 419 15.54 4.39 9.91
CA PRO A 419 16.57 4.92 9.00
C PRO A 419 16.89 4.00 7.81
N TYR A 420 16.75 2.70 7.99
CA TYR A 420 17.07 1.68 6.98
C TYR A 420 15.84 1.13 6.25
N ARG A 421 14.68 1.79 6.34
CA ARG A 421 13.49 1.40 5.61
C ARG A 421 13.66 1.68 4.12
N ILE A 422 13.40 0.68 3.30
CA ILE A 422 13.44 0.77 1.83
C ILE A 422 12.02 0.90 1.26
N GLU A 423 11.04 0.25 1.88
CA GLU A 423 9.64 0.30 1.46
C GLU A 423 9.09 1.72 1.48
N ASP A 424 8.27 2.05 0.49
CA ASP A 424 7.65 3.36 0.24
C ASP A 424 8.64 4.48 -0.16
N MET A 425 9.94 4.19 -0.31
CA MET A 425 10.93 5.21 -0.69
C MET A 425 10.85 5.60 -2.16
N GLU A 426 10.28 4.77 -3.02
CA GLU A 426 9.93 5.11 -4.40
C GLU A 426 8.93 6.28 -4.46
N TYR A 427 7.95 6.32 -3.56
CA TYR A 427 7.00 7.43 -3.47
C TYR A 427 7.63 8.69 -2.88
N TYR A 428 8.51 8.51 -1.89
CA TYR A 428 9.28 9.64 -1.35
C TYR A 428 10.15 10.29 -2.43
N SER A 429 10.85 9.49 -3.23
CA SER A 429 11.66 10.01 -4.34
C SER A 429 10.84 10.75 -5.39
N THR A 430 9.62 10.26 -5.70
CA THR A 430 8.71 10.93 -6.63
C THR A 430 8.14 12.24 -6.03
N ALA A 431 7.86 12.28 -4.72
CA ALA A 431 7.45 13.51 -4.06
C ALA A 431 8.55 14.60 -4.13
N LEU A 432 9.81 14.20 -3.90
CA LEU A 432 10.98 15.10 -4.06
C LEU A 432 11.17 15.55 -5.51
N TRP A 433 10.93 14.66 -6.48
CA TRP A 433 10.97 14.99 -7.90
C TRP A 433 9.92 16.06 -8.25
N HIS A 434 8.68 15.94 -7.76
CA HIS A 434 7.64 16.95 -7.94
C HIS A 434 7.99 18.30 -7.30
N LEU A 435 8.66 18.28 -6.16
CA LEU A 435 9.14 19.49 -5.47
C LEU A 435 10.43 20.07 -6.09
N ARG A 436 11.02 19.37 -7.08
CA ARG A 436 12.32 19.72 -7.68
C ARG A 436 13.47 19.84 -6.67
N ASP A 437 13.39 19.07 -5.58
CA ASP A 437 14.41 19.06 -4.55
C ASP A 437 15.57 18.12 -4.92
N THR A 438 16.41 18.59 -5.82
CA THR A 438 17.55 17.82 -6.34
C THR A 438 18.50 17.35 -5.23
N PRO A 439 18.92 18.19 -4.27
CA PRO A 439 19.87 17.74 -3.25
C PRO A 439 19.36 16.59 -2.41
N ARG A 440 18.12 16.68 -1.90
CA ARG A 440 17.52 15.62 -1.08
C ARG A 440 17.25 14.35 -1.90
N LEU A 441 16.84 14.48 -3.15
CA LEU A 441 16.59 13.35 -4.05
C LEU A 441 17.88 12.58 -4.37
N VAL A 442 18.96 13.25 -4.72
CA VAL A 442 20.26 12.63 -5.01
C VAL A 442 20.83 11.94 -3.76
N TYR A 443 20.72 12.60 -2.60
CA TYR A 443 21.12 11.99 -1.32
C TYR A 443 20.32 10.73 -1.02
N LEU A 444 18.99 10.76 -1.18
CA LEU A 444 18.12 9.61 -0.98
C LEU A 444 18.52 8.45 -1.91
N ALA A 445 18.68 8.72 -3.20
CA ALA A 445 19.03 7.72 -4.21
C ALA A 445 20.36 7.04 -3.88
N SER A 446 21.41 7.83 -3.56
CA SER A 446 22.73 7.30 -3.19
C SER A 446 22.70 6.47 -1.91
N ALA A 447 21.97 6.93 -0.88
CA ALA A 447 21.81 6.22 0.38
C ALA A 447 21.10 4.87 0.21
N LEU A 448 20.02 4.81 -0.59
CA LEU A 448 19.28 3.57 -0.86
C LEU A 448 20.11 2.57 -1.66
N VAL A 449 20.86 3.02 -2.67
CA VAL A 449 21.76 2.15 -3.46
C VAL A 449 22.91 1.61 -2.60
N ALA A 450 23.45 2.44 -1.70
CA ALA A 450 24.50 2.00 -0.78
C ALA A 450 23.96 0.96 0.22
N GLN A 451 22.69 1.09 0.63
CA GLN A 451 22.04 0.18 1.55
C GLN A 451 21.69 -1.15 0.90
N ASP A 452 21.02 -1.15 -0.24
CA ASP A 452 20.67 -2.37 -0.99
C ASP A 452 20.55 -2.10 -2.50
N ARG A 453 21.54 -2.58 -3.25
CA ARG A 453 21.57 -2.51 -4.71
C ARG A 453 20.57 -3.43 -5.42
N ALA A 454 20.00 -4.39 -4.70
CA ALA A 454 19.00 -5.33 -5.24
C ALA A 454 17.57 -4.83 -5.00
N ALA A 455 17.38 -3.72 -4.30
CA ALA A 455 16.06 -3.14 -4.04
C ALA A 455 15.55 -2.36 -5.26
N PRO A 456 14.37 -2.68 -5.81
CA PRO A 456 13.73 -1.92 -6.88
C PRO A 456 13.54 -0.43 -6.55
N GLN A 457 13.19 -0.12 -5.29
CA GLN A 457 12.95 1.23 -4.80
C GLN A 457 14.19 2.12 -4.91
N ALA A 458 15.37 1.55 -4.70
CA ALA A 458 16.63 2.27 -4.86
C ALA A 458 16.81 2.74 -6.31
N TRP A 459 16.55 1.87 -7.27
CA TRP A 459 16.65 2.20 -8.69
C TRP A 459 15.54 3.11 -9.19
N CYS A 460 14.32 3.04 -8.62
CA CYS A 460 13.28 4.05 -8.86
C CYS A 460 13.77 5.45 -8.43
N SER A 461 14.43 5.53 -7.26
CA SER A 461 14.96 6.81 -6.75
C SER A 461 16.10 7.35 -7.62
N VAL A 462 16.97 6.48 -8.14
CA VAL A 462 18.02 6.87 -9.12
C VAL A 462 17.39 7.37 -10.41
N GLY A 463 16.40 6.66 -10.95
CA GLY A 463 15.69 7.07 -12.16
C GLY A 463 15.03 8.45 -12.00
N ASN A 464 14.36 8.70 -10.87
CA ASN A 464 13.79 10.02 -10.58
C ASN A 464 14.86 11.13 -10.49
N ALA A 465 16.05 10.83 -9.94
CA ALA A 465 17.15 11.80 -9.87
C ALA A 465 17.71 12.13 -11.26
N LEU A 466 17.88 11.12 -12.12
CA LEU A 466 18.33 11.30 -13.51
C LEU A 466 17.27 12.02 -14.36
N SER A 467 15.98 11.70 -14.18
CA SER A 467 14.87 12.40 -14.82
C SER A 467 14.86 13.89 -14.47
N LEU A 468 15.08 14.23 -13.20
CA LEU A 468 15.14 15.63 -12.74
C LEU A 468 16.36 16.36 -13.32
N ALA A 469 17.46 15.64 -13.61
CA ALA A 469 18.64 16.15 -14.31
C ALA A 469 18.48 16.23 -15.84
N ASN A 470 17.30 15.88 -16.39
CA ASN A 470 16.97 15.77 -17.81
C ASN A 470 17.78 14.69 -18.57
N ASP A 471 18.34 13.70 -17.87
CA ASP A 471 18.92 12.49 -18.49
C ASP A 471 17.82 11.41 -18.63
N THR A 472 17.01 11.56 -19.67
CA THR A 472 15.89 10.66 -19.98
C THR A 472 16.35 9.23 -20.25
N GLU A 473 17.47 9.05 -20.99
CA GLU A 473 17.99 7.70 -21.29
C GLU A 473 18.53 7.00 -20.03
N GLY A 474 19.24 7.72 -19.18
CA GLY A 474 19.72 7.23 -17.90
C GLY A 474 18.56 6.85 -16.98
N ALA A 475 17.52 7.67 -16.92
CA ALA A 475 16.31 7.42 -16.15
C ALA A 475 15.59 6.15 -16.63
N ILE A 476 15.41 5.98 -17.95
CA ILE A 476 14.80 4.76 -18.52
C ILE A 476 15.61 3.52 -18.13
N ARG A 477 16.95 3.54 -18.28
CA ARG A 477 17.80 2.39 -17.88
C ARG A 477 17.68 2.08 -16.39
N ALA A 478 17.57 3.09 -15.52
CA ALA A 478 17.40 2.90 -14.09
C ALA A 478 16.04 2.28 -13.76
N PHE A 479 14.96 2.75 -14.39
CA PHE A 479 13.62 2.18 -14.19
C PHE A 479 13.49 0.76 -14.74
N GLN A 480 14.14 0.45 -15.88
CA GLN A 480 14.22 -0.92 -16.41
C GLN A 480 14.95 -1.86 -15.45
N ARG A 481 16.01 -1.38 -14.81
CA ARG A 481 16.67 -2.17 -13.77
C ARG A 481 15.78 -2.37 -12.55
N ALA A 482 15.06 -1.34 -12.13
CA ALA A 482 14.10 -1.45 -11.01
C ALA A 482 13.01 -2.48 -11.31
N SER A 483 12.41 -2.43 -12.51
CA SER A 483 11.36 -3.38 -12.91
C SER A 483 11.88 -4.81 -13.00
N ALA A 484 13.05 -5.01 -13.62
CA ALA A 484 13.68 -6.34 -13.72
C ALA A 484 13.98 -6.96 -12.34
N LEU A 485 14.47 -6.16 -11.38
CA LEU A 485 14.70 -6.61 -10.01
C LEU A 485 13.38 -6.94 -9.30
N GLY A 486 12.32 -6.15 -9.51
CA GLY A 486 11.02 -6.39 -8.94
C GLY A 486 10.30 -7.59 -9.55
N ASP A 487 10.41 -7.81 -10.87
CA ASP A 487 9.81 -8.94 -11.58
C ASP A 487 10.49 -10.27 -11.25
N SER A 488 11.80 -10.26 -11.03
CA SER A 488 12.55 -11.45 -10.59
C SER A 488 12.16 -11.92 -9.18
N GLY A 489 11.41 -11.10 -8.44
CA GLY A 489 10.84 -11.45 -7.15
C GLY A 489 11.80 -11.25 -5.97
N GLY A 490 13.01 -10.73 -6.19
CA GLY A 490 13.98 -10.46 -5.13
C GLY A 490 14.20 -11.68 -4.21
N ARG A 491 14.55 -11.43 -2.94
CA ARG A 491 14.65 -12.47 -1.91
C ARG A 491 13.31 -13.08 -1.49
N SER A 492 12.19 -12.44 -1.80
CA SER A 492 10.83 -12.81 -1.34
C SER A 492 10.00 -13.53 -2.41
N GLY A 493 10.50 -13.72 -3.63
CA GLY A 493 9.75 -14.43 -4.68
C GLY A 493 8.46 -13.74 -5.17
N ARG A 494 8.04 -12.64 -4.55
CA ARG A 494 6.83 -11.88 -4.92
C ARG A 494 7.16 -10.83 -5.97
N THR A 495 6.32 -10.72 -7.02
CA THR A 495 6.33 -9.54 -7.87
C THR A 495 6.01 -8.32 -7.00
N SER A 496 6.98 -7.43 -6.92
CA SER A 496 6.87 -6.28 -6.02
C SER A 496 5.91 -5.23 -6.60
N ALA A 497 5.10 -4.60 -5.75
CA ALA A 497 4.35 -3.40 -6.12
C ALA A 497 5.28 -2.31 -6.69
N ALA A 498 6.53 -2.30 -6.25
CA ALA A 498 7.58 -1.43 -6.79
C ALA A 498 7.91 -1.74 -8.27
N ALA A 499 7.72 -2.99 -8.76
CA ALA A 499 7.89 -3.31 -10.18
C ALA A 499 6.82 -2.63 -11.05
N ALA A 500 5.55 -2.72 -10.63
CA ALA A 500 4.46 -2.02 -11.33
C ALA A 500 4.70 -0.51 -11.36
N TYR A 501 5.17 0.04 -10.24
CA TYR A 501 5.50 1.46 -10.14
C TYR A 501 6.69 1.84 -11.05
N ALA A 502 7.75 1.02 -11.08
CA ALA A 502 8.90 1.23 -11.96
C ALA A 502 8.51 1.21 -13.45
N HIS A 503 7.67 0.26 -13.88
CA HIS A 503 7.13 0.23 -15.24
C HIS A 503 6.31 1.48 -15.57
N ALA A 504 5.55 2.02 -14.63
CA ALA A 504 4.80 3.26 -14.84
C ALA A 504 5.72 4.47 -14.97
N LEU A 505 6.80 4.55 -14.17
CA LEU A 505 7.80 5.63 -14.27
C LEU A 505 8.59 5.53 -15.60
N GLU A 506 9.02 4.32 -16.01
CA GLU A 506 9.63 4.08 -17.31
C GLU A 506 8.73 4.58 -18.45
N ALA A 507 7.43 4.28 -18.37
CA ALA A 507 6.46 4.70 -19.36
C ALA A 507 6.29 6.23 -19.41
N HIS A 508 6.35 6.92 -18.28
CA HIS A 508 6.31 8.39 -18.25
C HIS A 508 7.51 9.02 -18.97
N GLU A 509 8.71 8.45 -18.80
CA GLU A 509 9.89 8.91 -19.54
C GLU A 509 9.75 8.67 -21.05
N HIS A 510 9.18 7.54 -21.46
CA HIS A 510 8.88 7.30 -22.87
C HIS A 510 7.83 8.27 -23.43
N VAL A 511 6.84 8.70 -22.62
CA VAL A 511 5.89 9.76 -23.04
C VAL A 511 6.59 11.09 -23.21
N THR A 512 7.57 11.41 -22.37
CA THR A 512 8.37 12.64 -22.45
C THR A 512 9.25 12.65 -23.69
N ALA A 513 9.74 11.46 -24.11
CA ALA A 513 10.52 11.24 -25.33
C ALA A 513 9.64 11.03 -26.58
N ASP A 514 8.32 11.26 -26.52
CA ASP A 514 7.33 11.04 -27.59
C ASP A 514 7.30 9.59 -28.14
N ALA A 515 7.87 8.63 -27.43
CA ALA A 515 7.89 7.21 -27.77
C ALA A 515 6.60 6.48 -27.29
N TYR A 516 5.46 6.86 -27.85
CA TYR A 516 4.13 6.44 -27.36
C TYR A 516 3.86 4.94 -27.37
N GLU A 517 4.36 4.21 -28.36
CA GLU A 517 4.20 2.75 -28.44
C GLU A 517 4.92 2.04 -27.29
N ARG A 518 6.17 2.46 -26.99
CA ARG A 518 6.94 1.93 -25.86
C ARG A 518 6.27 2.28 -24.54
N ALA A 519 5.78 3.51 -24.40
CA ALA A 519 5.04 3.95 -23.23
C ALA A 519 3.81 3.07 -22.97
N GLN A 520 3.00 2.79 -24.01
CA GLN A 520 1.83 1.91 -23.89
C GLN A 520 2.22 0.49 -23.45
N ALA A 521 3.31 -0.06 -24.01
CA ALA A 521 3.78 -1.39 -23.64
C ALA A 521 4.21 -1.45 -22.16
N CYS A 522 4.87 -0.41 -21.65
CA CYS A 522 5.29 -0.32 -20.24
C CYS A 522 4.08 -0.15 -19.31
N TYR A 523 3.11 0.72 -19.64
CA TYR A 523 1.88 0.85 -18.84
C TYR A 523 1.08 -0.46 -18.80
N ARG A 524 0.98 -1.19 -19.91
CA ARG A 524 0.31 -2.52 -19.92
C ARG A 524 1.05 -3.52 -19.02
N ARG A 525 2.38 -3.52 -18.99
CA ARG A 525 3.16 -4.34 -18.05
C ARG A 525 2.87 -3.95 -16.59
N ALA A 526 2.83 -2.66 -16.27
CA ALA A 526 2.43 -2.19 -14.95
C ALA A 526 1.04 -2.70 -14.55
N LEU A 527 0.06 -2.63 -15.45
CA LEU A 527 -1.31 -3.10 -15.22
C LEU A 527 -1.44 -4.62 -15.17
N HIS A 528 -0.55 -5.35 -15.83
CA HIS A 528 -0.49 -6.81 -15.69
C HIS A 528 -0.04 -7.21 -14.28
N THR A 529 0.89 -6.46 -13.69
CA THR A 529 1.38 -6.69 -12.33
C THR A 529 0.39 -6.20 -11.27
N ASP A 530 -0.19 -5.00 -11.47
CA ASP A 530 -1.21 -4.42 -10.58
C ASP A 530 -2.32 -3.74 -11.40
N LYS A 531 -3.46 -4.40 -11.51
CA LYS A 531 -4.65 -3.91 -12.23
C LYS A 531 -5.21 -2.61 -11.64
N ARG A 532 -4.91 -2.32 -10.38
CA ARG A 532 -5.36 -1.14 -9.65
C ARG A 532 -4.35 0.01 -9.67
N HIS A 533 -3.30 -0.08 -10.44
CA HIS A 533 -2.30 0.97 -10.58
C HIS A 533 -2.87 2.16 -11.39
N TYR A 534 -3.58 3.07 -10.71
CA TYR A 534 -4.30 4.17 -11.36
C TYR A 534 -3.39 5.09 -12.19
N ASN A 535 -2.09 5.27 -11.81
CA ASN A 535 -1.13 6.07 -12.58
C ASN A 535 -0.85 5.46 -13.97
N ALA A 536 -0.89 4.12 -14.11
CA ALA A 536 -0.75 3.48 -15.41
C ALA A 536 -1.98 3.70 -16.29
N TRP A 537 -3.20 3.63 -15.70
CA TRP A 537 -4.43 4.00 -16.39
C TRP A 537 -4.42 5.47 -16.81
N TYR A 538 -3.99 6.37 -15.91
CA TYR A 538 -3.81 7.78 -16.20
C TYR A 538 -2.83 8.00 -17.35
N GLY A 539 -1.67 7.34 -17.32
CA GLY A 539 -0.63 7.44 -18.35
C GLY A 539 -1.13 6.98 -19.73
N LEU A 540 -1.88 5.87 -19.79
CA LEU A 540 -2.54 5.44 -21.04
C LEU A 540 -3.52 6.51 -21.55
N GLY A 541 -4.30 7.11 -20.68
CA GLY A 541 -5.19 8.22 -21.01
C GLY A 541 -4.45 9.40 -21.64
N VAL A 542 -3.29 9.78 -21.07
CA VAL A 542 -2.42 10.84 -21.61
C VAL A 542 -1.90 10.49 -22.99
N VAL A 543 -1.44 9.25 -23.19
CA VAL A 543 -0.95 8.79 -24.50
C VAL A 543 -2.06 8.85 -25.56
N PHE A 544 -3.25 8.32 -25.27
CA PHE A 544 -4.37 8.39 -26.21
C PHE A 544 -4.83 9.82 -26.51
N LEU A 545 -4.78 10.70 -25.51
CA LEU A 545 -5.10 12.12 -25.72
C LEU A 545 -4.07 12.78 -26.64
N ARG A 546 -2.79 12.48 -26.50
CA ARG A 546 -1.72 13.00 -27.39
C ARG A 546 -1.83 12.45 -28.82
N LEU A 547 -2.31 11.21 -28.97
CA LEU A 547 -2.60 10.59 -30.25
C LEU A 547 -3.94 11.08 -30.87
N GLY A 548 -4.64 12.03 -30.23
CA GLY A 548 -5.91 12.57 -30.73
C GLY A 548 -7.14 11.69 -30.49
N ASN A 549 -6.97 10.53 -29.81
CA ASN A 549 -8.10 9.64 -29.52
C ASN A 549 -8.75 10.00 -28.18
N SER A 550 -9.60 11.04 -28.19
CA SER A 550 -10.28 11.52 -26.98
C SER A 550 -11.25 10.50 -26.37
N ALA A 551 -11.87 9.62 -27.17
CA ALA A 551 -12.79 8.60 -26.67
C ALA A 551 -12.07 7.55 -25.80
N MET A 552 -10.93 7.03 -26.27
CA MET A 552 -10.10 6.11 -25.48
C MET A 552 -9.48 6.79 -24.28
N ALA A 553 -9.01 8.04 -24.42
CA ALA A 553 -8.50 8.82 -23.29
C ALA A 553 -9.55 8.96 -22.18
N LYS A 554 -10.80 9.24 -22.51
CA LYS A 554 -11.92 9.32 -21.56
C LYS A 554 -12.11 8.03 -20.78
N LEU A 555 -12.11 6.88 -21.45
CA LEU A 555 -12.26 5.57 -20.83
C LEU A 555 -11.15 5.30 -19.80
N HIS A 556 -9.90 5.56 -20.18
CA HIS A 556 -8.75 5.34 -19.31
C HIS A 556 -8.70 6.29 -18.10
N PHE A 557 -8.99 7.58 -18.30
CA PHE A 557 -9.09 8.55 -17.20
C PHE A 557 -10.28 8.24 -16.27
N ALA A 558 -11.42 7.82 -16.80
CA ALA A 558 -12.56 7.41 -15.99
C ALA A 558 -12.22 6.18 -15.13
N THR A 559 -11.47 5.22 -15.68
CA THR A 559 -10.99 4.05 -14.92
C THR A 559 -10.01 4.48 -13.82
N ALA A 560 -9.03 5.35 -14.13
CA ALA A 560 -8.11 5.90 -13.14
C ALA A 560 -8.86 6.64 -12.01
N HIS A 561 -9.87 7.44 -12.37
CA HIS A 561 -10.69 8.19 -11.41
C HIS A 561 -11.53 7.29 -10.51
N ARG A 562 -12.08 6.20 -11.05
CA ARG A 562 -12.83 5.20 -10.26
C ARG A 562 -11.94 4.53 -9.20
N ILE A 563 -10.65 4.31 -9.51
CA ILE A 563 -9.69 3.72 -8.58
C ILE A 563 -9.26 4.73 -7.53
N ASN A 564 -8.83 5.92 -7.95
CA ASN A 564 -8.43 7.01 -7.04
C ASN A 564 -9.27 8.28 -7.30
N PRO A 565 -10.44 8.40 -6.65
CA PRO A 565 -11.30 9.58 -6.80
C PRO A 565 -10.74 10.83 -6.11
N ALA A 566 -9.79 10.69 -5.18
CA ALA A 566 -9.21 11.83 -4.47
C ALA A 566 -8.24 12.64 -5.34
N ASN A 567 -7.69 12.05 -6.40
CA ASN A 567 -6.68 12.71 -7.23
C ASN A 567 -7.28 13.82 -8.10
N SER A 568 -6.86 15.07 -7.82
CA SER A 568 -7.32 16.27 -8.54
C SER A 568 -6.81 16.33 -9.98
N VAL A 569 -5.60 15.80 -10.26
CA VAL A 569 -4.99 15.82 -11.59
C VAL A 569 -5.78 14.95 -12.57
N VAL A 570 -6.17 13.74 -12.14
CA VAL A 570 -7.01 12.85 -12.96
C VAL A 570 -8.35 13.50 -13.27
N THR A 571 -8.97 14.14 -12.27
CA THR A 571 -10.25 14.87 -12.45
C THR A 571 -10.10 16.04 -13.44
N CYS A 572 -8.99 16.77 -13.37
CA CYS A 572 -8.67 17.84 -14.33
C CYS A 572 -8.51 17.28 -15.75
N CYS A 573 -7.84 16.15 -15.93
CA CYS A 573 -7.65 15.54 -17.24
C CYS A 573 -8.95 15.03 -17.87
N ILE A 574 -9.90 14.56 -17.06
CA ILE A 574 -11.26 14.28 -17.56
C ILE A 574 -11.88 15.56 -18.13
N GLY A 575 -11.77 16.69 -17.42
CA GLY A 575 -12.24 17.98 -17.92
C GLY A 575 -11.59 18.37 -19.26
N VAL A 576 -10.28 18.12 -19.44
CA VAL A 576 -9.60 18.36 -20.72
C VAL A 576 -10.19 17.52 -21.84
N VAL A 577 -10.47 16.25 -21.59
CA VAL A 577 -11.08 15.38 -22.60
C VAL A 577 -12.51 15.78 -22.93
N GLU A 578 -13.32 16.17 -21.94
CA GLU A 578 -14.67 16.70 -22.17
C GLU A 578 -14.63 18.00 -23.00
N GLU A 579 -13.64 18.87 -22.75
CA GLU A 579 -13.40 20.07 -23.57
C GLU A 579 -13.07 19.72 -25.04
N HIS A 580 -12.23 18.67 -25.27
CA HIS A 580 -11.91 18.19 -26.62
C HIS A 580 -13.11 17.53 -27.33
N LEU A 581 -14.03 16.94 -26.58
CA LEU A 581 -15.26 16.36 -27.11
C LEU A 581 -16.37 17.41 -27.33
N GLY A 582 -16.13 18.67 -26.96
CA GLY A 582 -17.10 19.76 -27.10
C GLY A 582 -18.09 19.91 -25.94
N GLU A 583 -18.00 19.06 -24.91
CA GLU A 583 -18.88 19.07 -23.72
C GLU A 583 -18.41 20.11 -22.69
N LEU A 584 -18.58 21.40 -23.02
CA LEU A 584 -17.98 22.49 -22.26
C LEU A 584 -18.50 22.61 -20.81
N ASP A 585 -19.78 22.35 -20.58
CA ASP A 585 -20.38 22.42 -19.23
C ASP A 585 -19.83 21.29 -18.32
N ARG A 586 -19.67 20.09 -18.87
CA ARG A 586 -19.05 18.97 -18.16
C ARG A 586 -17.59 19.25 -17.85
N ALA A 587 -16.85 19.83 -18.81
CA ALA A 587 -15.47 20.26 -18.60
C ALA A 587 -15.37 21.26 -17.44
N LEU A 588 -16.25 22.27 -17.41
CA LEU A 588 -16.31 23.27 -16.33
C LEU A 588 -16.58 22.64 -14.96
N THR A 589 -17.51 21.69 -14.92
CA THR A 589 -17.83 20.94 -13.71
C THR A 589 -16.62 20.14 -13.22
N CYS A 590 -15.91 19.45 -14.12
CA CYS A 590 -14.70 18.68 -13.79
C CYS A 590 -13.58 19.58 -13.27
N TYR A 591 -13.31 20.73 -13.90
CA TYR A 591 -12.30 21.66 -13.42
C TYR A 591 -12.66 22.24 -12.05
N SER A 592 -13.93 22.57 -11.82
CA SER A 592 -14.40 23.06 -10.53
C SER A 592 -14.28 22.01 -9.43
N ALA A 593 -14.60 20.74 -9.73
CA ALA A 593 -14.40 19.61 -8.83
C ALA A 593 -12.91 19.37 -8.53
N ALA A 594 -12.03 19.50 -9.52
CA ALA A 594 -10.59 19.37 -9.33
C ALA A 594 -10.03 20.47 -8.40
N ILE A 595 -10.51 21.71 -8.54
CA ILE A 595 -10.16 22.82 -7.66
C ILE A 595 -10.70 22.61 -6.25
N GLY A 596 -11.92 22.06 -6.11
CA GLY A 596 -12.49 21.70 -4.80
C GLY A 596 -11.62 20.69 -4.03
N LYS A 597 -11.06 19.69 -4.75
CA LYS A 597 -10.16 18.68 -4.17
C LYS A 597 -8.78 19.25 -3.81
N HIS A 598 -8.24 20.10 -4.65
CA HIS A 598 -6.94 20.73 -4.43
C HIS A 598 -6.99 22.24 -4.76
N PRO A 599 -7.36 23.09 -3.78
CA PRO A 599 -7.56 24.52 -4.00
C PRO A 599 -6.34 25.28 -4.54
N LYS A 600 -5.13 24.78 -4.26
CA LYS A 600 -3.86 25.36 -4.75
C LYS A 600 -3.43 24.85 -6.13
N SER A 601 -4.27 24.05 -6.82
CA SER A 601 -3.94 23.54 -8.16
C SER A 601 -3.94 24.66 -9.21
N ALA A 602 -2.75 25.13 -9.58
CA ALA A 602 -2.59 26.15 -10.62
C ALA A 602 -3.12 25.67 -11.99
N ILE A 603 -2.85 24.41 -12.34
CA ILE A 603 -3.26 23.82 -13.62
C ILE A 603 -4.79 23.81 -13.76
N SER A 604 -5.51 23.35 -12.75
CA SER A 604 -6.98 23.27 -12.80
C SER A 604 -7.62 24.64 -12.91
N ARG A 605 -7.10 25.65 -12.18
CA ARG A 605 -7.56 27.03 -12.26
C ARG A 605 -7.26 27.66 -13.64
N TYR A 606 -6.06 27.43 -14.16
CA TYR A 606 -5.68 27.92 -15.49
C TYR A 606 -6.58 27.32 -16.59
N LYS A 607 -6.86 26.02 -16.55
CA LYS A 607 -7.75 25.35 -17.50
C LYS A 607 -9.18 25.89 -17.38
N ARG A 608 -9.66 26.07 -16.15
CA ARG A 608 -10.99 26.65 -15.91
C ARG A 608 -11.10 28.09 -16.41
N ALA A 609 -10.12 28.92 -16.10
CA ALA A 609 -10.09 30.31 -16.56
C ALA A 609 -10.11 30.38 -18.08
N ARG A 610 -9.29 29.56 -18.78
CA ARG A 610 -9.27 29.51 -20.24
C ARG A 610 -10.62 29.07 -20.83
N LEU A 611 -11.28 28.10 -20.21
CA LEU A 611 -12.62 27.66 -20.62
C LEU A 611 -13.67 28.75 -20.37
N LEU A 612 -13.62 29.45 -19.23
CA LEU A 612 -14.53 30.57 -18.90
C LEU A 612 -14.38 31.74 -19.87
N ILE A 613 -13.16 32.01 -20.36
CA ILE A 613 -12.93 33.01 -21.42
C ILE A 613 -13.67 32.62 -22.71
N ARG A 614 -13.56 31.33 -23.12
CA ARG A 614 -14.30 30.83 -24.29
C ARG A 614 -15.82 30.92 -24.12
N LEU A 615 -16.32 30.78 -22.89
CA LEU A 615 -17.74 30.92 -22.53
C LEU A 615 -18.15 32.37 -22.27
N GLN A 616 -17.27 33.34 -22.48
CA GLN A 616 -17.47 34.78 -22.23
C GLN A 616 -17.82 35.12 -20.77
N ARG A 617 -17.52 34.24 -19.80
CA ARG A 617 -17.73 34.45 -18.36
C ARG A 617 -16.51 35.15 -17.74
N TYR A 618 -16.21 36.38 -18.22
CA TYR A 618 -14.98 37.11 -17.88
C TYR A 618 -14.79 37.41 -16.40
N PRO A 619 -15.82 37.80 -15.60
CA PRO A 619 -15.62 38.08 -14.17
C PRO A 619 -15.17 36.86 -13.36
N GLU A 620 -15.61 35.67 -13.75
CA GLU A 620 -15.21 34.43 -13.07
C GLU A 620 -13.79 34.00 -13.49
N ALA A 621 -13.48 34.14 -14.77
CA ALA A 621 -12.14 33.90 -15.28
C ALA A 621 -11.10 34.81 -14.61
N MET A 622 -11.44 36.09 -14.43
CA MET A 622 -10.54 37.05 -13.78
C MET A 622 -10.23 36.65 -12.34
N ARG A 623 -11.22 36.24 -11.56
CA ARG A 623 -10.99 35.74 -10.18
C ARG A 623 -9.99 34.59 -10.12
N ASP A 624 -10.07 33.63 -11.05
CA ASP A 624 -9.11 32.55 -11.11
C ASP A 624 -7.70 33.00 -11.50
N LEU A 625 -7.62 33.97 -12.42
CA LEU A 625 -6.34 34.50 -12.88
C LEU A 625 -5.70 35.46 -11.86
N GLU A 626 -6.48 36.18 -11.07
CA GLU A 626 -5.99 36.97 -9.94
C GLU A 626 -5.33 36.08 -8.91
N TYR A 627 -6.01 34.99 -8.50
CA TYR A 627 -5.44 34.01 -7.61
C TYR A 627 -4.15 33.36 -8.18
N LEU A 628 -4.12 33.07 -9.50
CA LEU A 628 -2.93 32.54 -10.15
C LEU A 628 -1.78 33.56 -10.20
N GLY A 629 -2.08 34.85 -10.38
CA GLY A 629 -1.09 35.92 -10.35
C GLY A 629 -0.42 36.06 -8.95
N GLU A 630 -1.18 35.83 -7.88
CA GLU A 630 -0.62 35.78 -6.52
C GLU A 630 0.24 34.54 -6.30
N LEU A 631 -0.19 33.40 -6.85
CA LEU A 631 0.50 32.11 -6.67
C LEU A 631 1.76 32.00 -7.53
N ALA A 632 1.74 32.53 -8.75
CA ALA A 632 2.82 32.45 -9.73
C ALA A 632 2.96 33.79 -10.49
N PRO A 633 3.54 34.82 -9.87
CA PRO A 633 3.65 36.16 -10.46
C PRO A 633 4.57 36.22 -11.69
N ASP A 634 5.46 35.24 -11.86
CA ASP A 634 6.43 35.21 -12.98
C ASP A 634 5.92 34.40 -14.18
N GLU A 635 4.63 33.99 -14.20
CA GLU A 635 4.09 33.14 -15.26
C GLU A 635 3.47 34.01 -16.39
N ALA A 636 4.18 34.14 -17.51
CA ALA A 636 3.76 34.93 -18.66
C ALA A 636 2.36 34.61 -19.20
N ALA A 637 1.98 33.32 -19.18
CA ALA A 637 0.70 32.84 -19.67
C ALA A 637 -0.48 33.39 -18.85
N VAL A 638 -0.32 33.62 -17.55
CA VAL A 638 -1.35 34.21 -16.67
C VAL A 638 -1.55 35.67 -17.01
N HIS A 639 -0.46 36.45 -17.15
CA HIS A 639 -0.50 37.85 -17.51
C HIS A 639 -1.09 38.03 -18.91
N PHE A 640 -0.75 37.18 -19.85
CA PHE A 640 -1.32 37.21 -21.21
C PHE A 640 -2.83 36.98 -21.20
N LEU A 641 -3.35 36.01 -20.48
CA LEU A 641 -4.79 35.76 -20.37
C LEU A 641 -5.51 36.92 -19.65
N ARG A 642 -4.90 37.49 -18.59
CA ARG A 642 -5.44 38.68 -17.91
C ARG A 642 -5.55 39.88 -18.90
N GLY A 643 -4.49 40.11 -19.68
CA GLY A 643 -4.48 41.13 -20.70
C GLY A 643 -5.56 40.90 -21.76
N GLN A 644 -5.77 39.66 -22.22
CA GLN A 644 -6.86 39.34 -23.15
C GLN A 644 -8.25 39.63 -22.56
N ILE A 645 -8.52 39.25 -21.30
CA ILE A 645 -9.81 39.52 -20.65
C ILE A 645 -10.02 41.02 -20.50
N LEU A 646 -9.01 41.79 -20.07
CA LEU A 646 -9.08 43.21 -19.89
C LEU A 646 -9.35 43.94 -21.22
N LYS A 647 -8.77 43.44 -22.33
CA LYS A 647 -9.11 43.87 -23.69
C LYS A 647 -10.59 43.66 -24.00
N MET A 648 -11.12 42.44 -23.71
CA MET A 648 -12.55 42.14 -23.94
C MET A 648 -13.49 42.93 -23.02
N MET A 649 -13.02 43.35 -21.85
CA MET A 649 -13.76 44.22 -20.91
C MET A 649 -13.59 45.71 -21.21
N ASN A 650 -12.93 46.07 -22.31
CA ASN A 650 -12.66 47.44 -22.75
C ASN A 650 -11.77 48.29 -21.78
N LYS A 651 -10.96 47.62 -20.95
CA LYS A 651 -10.03 48.24 -20.02
C LYS A 651 -8.62 48.33 -20.63
N ARG A 652 -8.46 49.22 -21.63
CA ARG A 652 -7.25 49.28 -22.47
C ARG A 652 -5.95 49.47 -21.70
N THR A 653 -5.94 50.44 -20.77
CA THR A 653 -4.71 50.78 -20.00
C THR A 653 -4.19 49.63 -19.14
N GLU A 654 -5.11 48.93 -18.49
CA GLU A 654 -4.78 47.74 -17.69
C GLU A 654 -4.33 46.58 -18.59
N ALA A 655 -4.99 46.38 -19.75
CA ALA A 655 -4.64 45.35 -20.71
C ALA A 655 -3.21 45.52 -21.26
N VAL A 656 -2.84 46.73 -21.64
CA VAL A 656 -1.48 47.07 -22.14
C VAL A 656 -0.44 46.75 -21.05
N ARG A 657 -0.70 47.12 -19.79
CA ARG A 657 0.20 46.84 -18.67
C ARG A 657 0.46 45.34 -18.51
N GLU A 658 -0.59 44.51 -18.45
CA GLU A 658 -0.48 43.07 -18.27
C GLU A 658 0.20 42.40 -19.47
N LEU A 659 -0.11 42.82 -20.70
CA LEU A 659 0.55 42.30 -21.90
C LEU A 659 2.03 42.71 -21.97
N THR A 660 2.40 43.88 -21.49
CA THR A 660 3.81 44.31 -21.41
C THR A 660 4.57 43.44 -20.40
N VAL A 661 3.98 43.15 -19.23
CA VAL A 661 4.56 42.22 -18.26
C VAL A 661 4.74 40.83 -18.89
N ALA A 662 3.71 40.30 -19.57
CA ALA A 662 3.80 39.03 -20.26
C ALA A 662 4.94 38.98 -21.30
N LEU A 663 5.15 40.09 -22.04
CA LEU A 663 6.20 40.20 -23.04
C LEU A 663 7.61 40.21 -22.43
N THR A 664 7.76 40.82 -21.25
CA THR A 664 9.06 40.79 -20.53
C THR A 664 9.39 39.43 -19.96
N LEU A 665 8.39 38.67 -19.54
CA LEU A 665 8.55 37.33 -18.95
C LEU A 665 8.81 36.24 -20.00
N ASP A 666 8.15 36.31 -21.17
CA ASP A 666 8.34 35.33 -22.26
C ASP A 666 8.71 36.00 -23.60
N PRO A 667 9.97 36.29 -23.86
CA PRO A 667 10.43 36.82 -25.13
C PRO A 667 10.22 35.89 -26.33
N LYS A 668 10.11 34.57 -26.09
CA LYS A 668 9.92 33.59 -27.17
C LYS A 668 8.47 33.53 -27.66
N GLY A 669 7.50 33.82 -26.79
CA GLY A 669 6.07 33.95 -27.12
C GLY A 669 5.71 35.36 -27.65
N ALA A 670 6.69 36.24 -27.86
CA ALA A 670 6.50 37.65 -28.18
C ALA A 670 5.59 37.91 -29.38
N HIS A 671 5.55 37.05 -30.37
CA HIS A 671 4.73 37.23 -31.58
C HIS A 671 3.22 37.34 -31.27
N LEU A 672 2.69 36.45 -30.45
CA LEU A 672 1.27 36.49 -30.08
C LEU A 672 0.96 37.66 -29.16
N ILE A 673 1.88 37.99 -28.26
CA ILE A 673 1.73 39.08 -27.31
C ILE A 673 1.80 40.43 -28.06
N LYS A 674 2.74 40.60 -29.00
CA LYS A 674 2.88 41.80 -29.85
C LYS A 674 1.63 42.00 -30.69
N LYS A 675 1.14 40.94 -31.35
CA LYS A 675 -0.12 41.04 -32.11
C LYS A 675 -1.29 41.50 -31.24
N ALA A 676 -1.40 40.97 -30.00
CA ALA A 676 -2.45 41.41 -29.09
C ALA A 676 -2.30 42.87 -28.65
N LEU A 677 -1.04 43.39 -28.57
CA LEU A 677 -0.75 44.80 -28.31
C LEU A 677 -1.05 45.68 -29.53
N GLU A 678 -0.64 45.26 -30.73
CA GLU A 678 -0.94 45.98 -32.00
C GLU A 678 -2.45 46.12 -32.22
N ASP A 679 -3.20 45.06 -32.01
CA ASP A 679 -4.67 45.09 -32.06
C ASP A 679 -5.28 46.10 -31.07
N LEU A 680 -4.61 46.45 -29.96
CA LEU A 680 -5.05 47.48 -29.03
C LEU A 680 -4.69 48.91 -29.48
N THR A 681 -3.62 49.05 -30.27
CA THR A 681 -3.13 50.36 -30.75
C THR A 681 -3.82 50.80 -32.03
N THR A 682 -4.15 49.88 -32.95
CA THR A 682 -4.82 50.18 -34.23
C THR A 682 -6.24 50.65 -34.13
N PHE A 683 -6.95 50.42 -33.00
CA PHE A 683 -8.30 50.96 -32.74
C PHE A 683 -8.28 52.36 -32.13
N SER A 684 -7.13 53.05 -32.05
CA SER A 684 -7.03 54.40 -31.50
C SER A 684 -7.12 55.52 -32.54
N ASP A 685 -7.10 55.16 -33.84
CA ASP A 685 -7.07 56.17 -34.92
C ASP A 685 -8.47 56.42 -35.54
N ASP A 686 -9.54 55.76 -35.04
CA ASP A 686 -10.91 55.92 -35.57
C ASP A 686 -11.91 56.57 -34.58
N GLU A 687 -11.47 57.26 -33.50
CA GLU A 687 -12.32 58.09 -32.64
C GLU A 687 -11.91 59.55 -32.67
#